data_541d2f7ced8b13341f8cd6546ee6a139
#
_entry.id   541d2f7ced8b13341f8cd6546ee6a139
#
_cell.length_a   1.000
_cell.length_b   1.000
_cell.length_c   1.000
_cell.angle_alpha   90.00
_cell.angle_beta   90.00
_cell.angle_gamma   90.00
#
_symmetry.space_group_name_H-M   'P 1'
#
loop_
_entity.id
_entity.type
_entity.pdbx_description
1 polymer ?
#
loop_
_entity_poly.entity_id
_entity_poly.type
_entity_poly.pdbx_seq_one_letter_code
_entity_poly.pdbx_strand_id
1 'polypeptide(L)'
;MKNIFLFSSFFLLTGVQSLIAQQKIDSTAIHLSGVEVNASRNKIYSEMGRVLTIINKDEISQAPVQSIDQLLDYVSGIDIRQRGTNSTQADISVRGGSFDQVLVLLNGVNITDPQTGHFNLDIPLNLSDITRIEILEGSSARVLGPNAFSGAINIVTENNSRRSLNAELSGGSFNTFGQSVSGNLGNEGFHTFASVSHKSSAGYISNTDYNLSSAFIQSVLKTQNAGKFDLQLAGQLKDFGANAFYSFAYPNQFESSKTLLTALNWTMNKGMFSYTAQAYWRRHHDRFELFRGNVGAASWYAGHNYHMTDVTGTKVSGSCLSKFGKTTVGIDIRNEHIFSNVLGNLMAQQVPVPFETNQFFTREANRLLTTGYIDQTLNLQRWYFSAGAAATNSASFGWWGYGGVDAAYAFNENIRVFADVNSAVRLPTFTDLYYKSATQLANPNLRPEKSQTIEIGTKIQQQNWKLDISLYKRFGQDVIDWTKEPDSTKWQSRNLTSVNALGADIAFNYFFQHSFLDKLTATYSYLSMDKAAVGFDSKYALDYLKNKVTLSVQHKIWNKLSASWTGSYSDRAGQYTDFTNGNLIDYKPYFLLNGRILWNDKHFDIFADANNILNTSYADFGGLTQPGINFNVGVRMKL
;
A
#
# COMPACT_ATOMS: atom_id res chain seq x y z
N MET A 1 32.24 -32.71 23.15
CA MET A 1 32.72 -33.45 21.94
C MET A 1 32.26 -32.66 20.74
N LYS A 2 33.28 -32.23 19.98
CA LYS A 2 33.17 -31.36 18.80
C LYS A 2 32.53 -32.12 17.64
N ASN A 3 31.67 -31.51 16.83
CA ASN A 3 31.58 -31.81 15.42
C ASN A 3 31.22 -30.54 14.64
N ILE A 4 32.24 -30.07 13.95
CA ILE A 4 32.27 -29.02 12.93
C ILE A 4 31.87 -29.71 11.62
N PHE A 5 30.87 -29.15 10.89
CA PHE A 5 30.64 -29.50 9.48
C PHE A 5 31.12 -28.35 8.60
N LEU A 6 32.22 -28.62 7.90
CA LEU A 6 32.72 -27.86 6.75
C LEU A 6 31.83 -28.15 5.53
N PHE A 7 31.35 -27.13 4.83
CA PHE A 7 30.87 -27.23 3.47
C PHE A 7 31.92 -26.69 2.51
N SER A 8 32.49 -27.61 1.72
CA SER A 8 33.50 -27.34 0.70
C SER A 8 32.88 -26.84 -0.58
N SER A 9 33.51 -25.81 -1.13
CA SER A 9 33.29 -25.20 -2.43
C SER A 9 33.56 -26.19 -3.58
N PHE A 10 32.67 -26.21 -4.59
CA PHE A 10 32.99 -26.77 -5.91
C PHE A 10 32.71 -25.70 -6.98
N PHE A 11 33.79 -25.08 -7.46
CA PHE A 11 33.81 -24.28 -8.68
C PHE A 11 34.18 -25.21 -9.83
N LEU A 12 33.32 -25.38 -10.80
CA LEU A 12 33.66 -26.00 -12.09
C LEU A 12 33.65 -24.92 -13.16
N LEU A 13 34.87 -24.51 -13.55
CA LEU A 13 35.14 -23.80 -14.79
C LEU A 13 35.10 -24.82 -15.95
N THR A 14 34.21 -24.64 -16.91
CA THR A 14 34.40 -25.21 -18.26
C THR A 14 34.30 -24.09 -19.27
N GLY A 15 35.43 -23.82 -19.92
CA GLY A 15 35.52 -22.94 -21.08
C GLY A 15 34.83 -23.56 -22.29
N VAL A 16 34.06 -22.77 -23.02
CA VAL A 16 33.54 -23.09 -24.35
C VAL A 16 34.05 -22.02 -25.32
N GLN A 17 34.82 -22.51 -26.30
CA GLN A 17 35.35 -21.73 -27.39
C GLN A 17 34.26 -21.20 -28.33
N SER A 18 34.53 -20.01 -28.82
CA SER A 18 33.76 -19.27 -29.81
C SER A 18 33.67 -20.00 -31.16
N LEU A 19 32.46 -20.21 -31.65
CA LEU A 19 32.19 -20.40 -33.07
C LEU A 19 31.38 -19.21 -33.57
N ILE A 20 32.02 -18.39 -34.38
CA ILE A 20 31.42 -17.26 -35.10
C ILE A 20 30.64 -17.84 -36.30
N ALA A 21 29.34 -17.76 -36.28
CA ALA A 21 28.51 -17.86 -37.45
C ALA A 21 27.66 -16.56 -37.56
N GLN A 22 28.07 -15.70 -38.51
CA GLN A 22 27.25 -14.56 -38.93
C GLN A 22 26.00 -15.06 -39.63
N GLN A 23 24.84 -15.01 -38.96
CA GLN A 23 23.56 -14.99 -39.60
C GLN A 23 22.95 -13.60 -39.39
N LYS A 24 22.61 -12.94 -40.52
CA LYS A 24 21.76 -11.75 -40.53
C LYS A 24 20.46 -12.09 -39.83
N ILE A 25 20.27 -11.56 -38.63
CA ILE A 25 19.01 -11.64 -37.91
C ILE A 25 18.27 -10.34 -38.24
N ASP A 26 17.14 -10.48 -38.94
CA ASP A 26 16.12 -9.46 -39.01
C ASP A 26 15.74 -9.06 -37.58
N SER A 27 16.05 -7.83 -37.25
CA SER A 27 15.77 -7.25 -35.94
C SER A 27 14.31 -6.83 -35.83
N THR A 28 13.41 -7.75 -35.62
CA THR A 28 12.23 -7.46 -34.83
C THR A 28 12.67 -7.56 -33.36
N ALA A 29 13.36 -6.55 -32.90
CA ALA A 29 13.57 -6.33 -31.49
C ALA A 29 12.17 -6.24 -30.86
N ILE A 30 11.79 -7.27 -30.09
CA ILE A 30 10.77 -7.10 -29.06
C ILE A 30 11.37 -6.06 -28.14
N HIS A 31 10.97 -4.80 -28.31
CA HIS A 31 11.11 -3.82 -27.28
C HIS A 31 10.32 -4.40 -26.09
N LEU A 32 11.01 -5.10 -25.16
CA LEU A 32 10.64 -4.96 -23.78
C LEU A 32 10.50 -3.46 -23.62
N SER A 33 9.27 -2.98 -23.38
CA SER A 33 9.03 -1.59 -23.12
C SER A 33 9.95 -1.24 -21.96
N GLY A 34 11.17 -0.90 -22.35
CA GLY A 34 12.10 -0.23 -21.47
C GLY A 34 11.23 0.86 -20.95
N VAL A 35 11.08 0.96 -19.65
CA VAL A 35 10.32 2.03 -19.03
C VAL A 35 10.76 3.27 -19.77
N GLU A 36 10.01 3.63 -20.81
CA GLU A 36 10.21 4.89 -21.50
C GLU A 36 10.09 5.89 -20.38
N VAL A 37 11.22 6.50 -20.04
CA VAL A 37 11.24 7.69 -19.23
C VAL A 37 10.60 8.77 -20.08
N ASN A 38 9.28 8.65 -20.26
CA ASN A 38 8.48 9.74 -20.75
C ASN A 38 8.65 10.84 -19.71
N ALA A 39 9.46 11.83 -20.05
CA ALA A 39 9.76 13.00 -19.22
C ALA A 39 8.51 13.78 -18.79
N SER A 40 7.34 13.38 -19.24
CA SER A 40 6.04 13.97 -18.94
C SER A 40 5.26 13.30 -17.80
N ARG A 41 5.73 12.16 -17.25
CA ARG A 41 5.06 11.52 -16.11
C ARG A 41 5.88 11.77 -14.86
N ASN A 42 5.32 12.53 -13.93
CA ASN A 42 5.90 12.75 -12.61
C ASN A 42 5.95 11.41 -11.86
N LYS A 43 7.03 10.64 -12.02
CA LYS A 43 7.35 9.57 -11.08
C LYS A 43 7.62 10.22 -9.75
N ILE A 44 7.01 9.72 -8.70
CA ILE A 44 7.13 10.27 -7.35
C ILE A 44 8.59 10.22 -6.88
N TYR A 45 9.37 9.25 -7.38
CA TYR A 45 10.79 9.10 -7.06
C TYR A 45 11.59 8.58 -8.26
N SER A 46 12.90 8.87 -8.26
CA SER A 46 13.82 8.26 -9.22
C SER A 46 14.11 6.80 -8.84
N GLU A 47 13.93 5.89 -9.79
CA GLU A 47 14.34 4.49 -9.64
C GLU A 47 15.85 4.32 -9.47
N MET A 48 16.63 5.38 -9.63
CA MET A 48 18.08 5.30 -9.69
C MET A 48 18.74 5.07 -8.35
N GLY A 49 18.24 5.65 -7.29
CA GLY A 49 18.87 5.65 -5.97
C GLY A 49 18.12 4.85 -4.90
N ARG A 50 17.04 4.10 -5.25
CA ARG A 50 16.21 3.38 -4.28
C ARG A 50 15.51 2.18 -4.88
N VAL A 51 14.96 1.32 -4.02
CA VAL A 51 14.03 0.28 -4.44
C VAL A 51 12.68 0.91 -4.72
N LEU A 52 12.27 0.86 -5.98
CA LEU A 52 10.94 1.22 -6.45
C LEU A 52 10.37 0.03 -7.21
N THR A 53 9.35 -0.60 -6.64
CA THR A 53 8.62 -1.69 -7.29
C THR A 53 7.44 -1.10 -8.04
N ILE A 54 7.31 -1.44 -9.32
CA ILE A 54 6.18 -1.03 -10.17
C ILE A 54 5.44 -2.27 -10.62
N ILE A 55 4.15 -2.34 -10.31
CA ILE A 55 3.23 -3.38 -10.81
C ILE A 55 2.41 -2.74 -11.91
N ASN A 56 2.56 -3.21 -13.14
CA ASN A 56 1.87 -2.66 -14.30
C ASN A 56 0.50 -3.33 -14.53
N LYS A 57 -0.32 -2.71 -15.41
CA LYS A 57 -1.67 -3.18 -15.73
C LYS A 57 -1.73 -4.63 -16.19
N ASP A 58 -0.78 -5.08 -17.00
CA ASP A 58 -0.71 -6.46 -17.49
C ASP A 58 -0.45 -7.43 -16.34
N GLU A 59 0.44 -7.08 -15.41
CA GLU A 59 0.72 -7.88 -14.22
C GLU A 59 -0.50 -7.94 -13.29
N ILE A 60 -1.21 -6.80 -13.11
CA ILE A 60 -2.47 -6.73 -12.34
C ILE A 60 -3.52 -7.66 -12.96
N SER A 61 -3.67 -7.65 -14.29
CA SER A 61 -4.69 -8.45 -14.99
C SER A 61 -4.45 -9.95 -14.92
N GLN A 62 -3.19 -10.37 -14.84
CA GLN A 62 -2.77 -11.77 -14.79
C GLN A 62 -2.66 -12.33 -13.37
N ALA A 63 -2.58 -11.46 -12.35
CA ALA A 63 -2.47 -11.89 -10.96
C ALA A 63 -3.79 -12.55 -10.49
N PRO A 64 -3.72 -13.70 -9.76
CA PRO A 64 -4.90 -14.37 -9.20
C PRO A 64 -5.41 -13.64 -7.96
N VAL A 65 -5.91 -12.41 -8.15
CA VAL A 65 -6.36 -11.50 -7.10
C VAL A 65 -7.67 -10.82 -7.47
N GLN A 66 -8.44 -10.42 -6.44
CA GLN A 66 -9.73 -9.76 -6.57
C GLN A 66 -9.71 -8.31 -6.01
N SER A 67 -8.62 -7.95 -5.32
CA SER A 67 -8.50 -6.67 -4.60
C SER A 67 -7.05 -6.16 -4.58
N ILE A 68 -6.89 -4.88 -4.23
CA ILE A 68 -5.59 -4.20 -4.17
C ILE A 68 -4.71 -4.78 -3.05
N ASP A 69 -5.29 -5.06 -1.89
CA ASP A 69 -4.60 -5.67 -0.75
C ASP A 69 -4.02 -7.04 -1.11
N GLN A 70 -4.79 -7.91 -1.78
CA GLN A 70 -4.30 -9.21 -2.25
C GLN A 70 -3.15 -9.07 -3.26
N LEU A 71 -3.21 -8.06 -4.14
CA LEU A 71 -2.13 -7.81 -5.09
C LEU A 71 -0.85 -7.33 -4.39
N LEU A 72 -0.98 -6.43 -3.43
CA LEU A 72 0.13 -5.91 -2.64
C LEU A 72 0.79 -7.01 -1.81
N ASP A 73 0.04 -8.03 -1.41
CA ASP A 73 0.60 -9.16 -0.65
C ASP A 73 1.60 -10.02 -1.46
N TYR A 74 1.65 -9.90 -2.79
CA TYR A 74 2.67 -10.59 -3.60
C TYR A 74 3.98 -9.83 -3.71
N VAL A 75 4.08 -8.63 -3.16
CA VAL A 75 5.27 -7.77 -3.24
C VAL A 75 6.23 -8.10 -2.10
N SER A 76 7.53 -8.08 -2.43
CA SER A 76 8.61 -8.17 -1.44
C SER A 76 8.51 -7.02 -0.44
N GLY A 77 8.88 -7.26 0.82
CA GLY A 77 8.90 -6.24 1.86
C GLY A 77 7.54 -5.73 2.33
N ILE A 78 6.43 -6.20 1.72
CA ILE A 78 5.07 -5.87 2.13
C ILE A 78 4.46 -7.03 2.93
N ASP A 79 3.83 -6.68 4.03
CA ASP A 79 3.01 -7.54 4.87
C ASP A 79 1.57 -7.01 4.89
N ILE A 80 0.62 -7.80 4.43
CA ILE A 80 -0.81 -7.49 4.47
C ILE A 80 -1.45 -8.36 5.53
N ARG A 81 -2.03 -7.74 6.55
CA ARG A 81 -2.79 -8.44 7.58
C ARG A 81 -4.26 -8.30 7.27
N GLN A 82 -4.81 -9.31 6.63
CA GLN A 82 -6.21 -9.32 6.27
C GLN A 82 -7.09 -9.61 7.50
N ARG A 83 -8.08 -8.76 7.73
CA ARG A 83 -9.13 -8.97 8.73
C ARG A 83 -10.43 -9.47 8.11
N GLY A 84 -10.54 -9.39 6.80
CA GLY A 84 -11.66 -9.90 6.01
C GLY A 84 -11.24 -10.07 4.56
N THR A 85 -12.14 -10.54 3.71
CA THR A 85 -11.88 -10.78 2.29
C THR A 85 -12.12 -9.53 1.43
N ASN A 86 -11.49 -9.46 0.26
CA ASN A 86 -11.79 -8.51 -0.81
C ASN A 86 -11.83 -7.04 -0.38
N SER A 87 -10.79 -6.56 0.30
CA SER A 87 -10.64 -5.18 0.76
C SER A 87 -11.70 -4.73 1.79
N THR A 88 -12.30 -5.64 2.56
CA THR A 88 -13.14 -5.22 3.68
C THR A 88 -12.34 -4.43 4.70
N GLN A 89 -11.28 -5.01 5.24
CA GLN A 89 -10.25 -4.30 5.98
C GLN A 89 -8.93 -5.08 5.91
N ALA A 90 -7.85 -4.37 5.63
CA ALA A 90 -6.50 -4.92 5.64
C ALA A 90 -5.50 -3.88 6.16
N ASP A 91 -4.62 -4.30 7.06
CA ASP A 91 -3.55 -3.48 7.58
C ASP A 91 -2.29 -3.69 6.74
N ILE A 92 -1.74 -2.62 6.19
CA ILE A 92 -0.53 -2.69 5.38
C ILE A 92 0.70 -2.31 6.18
N SER A 93 1.74 -3.11 6.07
CA SER A 93 3.07 -2.84 6.62
C SER A 93 4.11 -2.93 5.52
N VAL A 94 5.07 -2.02 5.52
CA VAL A 94 6.24 -2.05 4.64
C VAL A 94 7.47 -2.17 5.52
N ARG A 95 8.29 -3.22 5.29
CA ARG A 95 9.54 -3.45 6.03
C ARG A 95 9.38 -3.35 7.55
N GLY A 96 8.29 -3.93 8.08
CA GLY A 96 7.97 -3.94 9.51
C GLY A 96 7.56 -2.59 10.10
N GLY A 97 7.15 -1.62 9.28
CA GLY A 97 6.43 -0.45 9.75
C GLY A 97 4.99 -0.80 10.10
N SER A 98 4.36 -0.09 11.03
CA SER A 98 2.93 -0.25 11.30
C SER A 98 2.09 0.29 10.14
N PHE A 99 0.81 -0.05 10.10
CA PHE A 99 -0.14 0.47 9.11
C PHE A 99 -0.28 1.99 9.12
N ASP A 100 0.04 2.67 10.23
CA ASP A 100 0.09 4.13 10.32
C ASP A 100 1.39 4.73 9.76
N GLN A 101 2.41 3.90 9.50
CA GLN A 101 3.75 4.31 9.05
C GLN A 101 3.95 4.18 7.54
N VAL A 102 2.88 3.84 6.80
CA VAL A 102 2.88 3.72 5.34
C VAL A 102 2.02 4.82 4.73
N LEU A 103 2.61 5.59 3.83
CA LEU A 103 1.89 6.63 3.10
C LEU A 103 1.17 6.02 1.90
N VAL A 104 -0.14 6.21 1.79
CA VAL A 104 -0.92 5.78 0.62
C VAL A 104 -1.35 7.00 -0.19
N LEU A 105 -1.09 6.92 -1.49
CA LEU A 105 -1.36 7.99 -2.44
C LEU A 105 -2.27 7.47 -3.57
N LEU A 106 -3.17 8.31 -4.04
CA LEU A 106 -3.92 8.13 -5.28
C LEU A 106 -3.54 9.22 -6.27
N ASN A 107 -2.86 8.85 -7.36
CA ASN A 107 -2.32 9.80 -8.35
C ASN A 107 -1.47 10.92 -7.72
N GLY A 108 -0.72 10.59 -6.66
CA GLY A 108 0.08 11.53 -5.91
C GLY A 108 -0.66 12.33 -4.83
N VAL A 109 -1.96 12.16 -4.69
CA VAL A 109 -2.78 12.76 -3.61
C VAL A 109 -2.65 11.91 -2.35
N ASN A 110 -2.28 12.52 -1.22
CA ASN A 110 -2.19 11.84 0.07
C ASN A 110 -3.60 11.52 0.60
N ILE A 111 -3.99 10.24 0.55
CA ILE A 111 -5.28 9.74 1.02
C ILE A 111 -5.22 9.05 2.39
N THR A 112 -4.07 9.12 3.07
CA THR A 112 -3.88 8.53 4.40
C THR A 112 -4.88 9.10 5.39
N ASP A 113 -5.51 8.22 6.19
CA ASP A 113 -6.52 8.61 7.17
C ASP A 113 -5.88 9.02 8.51
N PRO A 114 -6.14 10.23 9.03
CA PRO A 114 -5.57 10.67 10.30
C PRO A 114 -6.30 10.10 11.53
N GLN A 115 -7.46 9.48 11.37
CA GLN A 115 -8.15 8.79 12.46
C GLN A 115 -7.38 7.53 12.87
N THR A 116 -7.08 6.66 11.90
CA THR A 116 -6.33 5.42 12.08
C THR A 116 -5.88 4.89 10.71
N GLY A 117 -4.72 4.26 10.64
CA GLY A 117 -4.22 3.65 9.41
C GLY A 117 -4.98 2.41 8.94
N HIS A 118 -5.91 1.88 9.73
CA HIS A 118 -6.80 0.79 9.31
C HIS A 118 -7.64 1.15 8.06
N PHE A 119 -7.86 2.44 7.81
CA PHE A 119 -8.60 2.94 6.63
C PHE A 119 -7.70 3.38 5.47
N ASN A 120 -6.38 3.17 5.55
CA ASN A 120 -5.45 3.60 4.51
C ASN A 120 -5.66 2.86 3.17
N LEU A 121 -6.22 1.65 3.20
CA LEU A 121 -6.59 0.89 2.00
C LEU A 121 -8.08 1.03 1.62
N ASP A 122 -8.83 1.96 2.22
CA ASP A 122 -10.17 2.34 1.77
C ASP A 122 -10.07 3.22 0.52
N ILE A 123 -9.75 2.57 -0.59
CA ILE A 123 -9.43 3.20 -1.87
C ILE A 123 -10.66 3.11 -2.76
N PRO A 124 -11.26 4.25 -3.15
CA PRO A 124 -12.51 4.28 -3.90
C PRO A 124 -12.32 3.97 -5.40
N LEU A 125 -11.69 2.83 -5.70
CA LEU A 125 -11.39 2.35 -7.04
C LEU A 125 -11.70 0.87 -7.18
N ASN A 126 -11.99 0.45 -8.41
CA ASN A 126 -11.91 -0.96 -8.78
C ASN A 126 -10.48 -1.31 -9.25
N LEU A 127 -10.06 -2.57 -9.10
CA LEU A 127 -8.75 -3.04 -9.54
C LEU A 127 -8.50 -2.79 -11.04
N SER A 128 -9.54 -2.89 -11.86
CA SER A 128 -9.48 -2.62 -13.31
C SER A 128 -9.21 -1.16 -13.69
N ASP A 129 -9.42 -0.21 -12.77
CA ASP A 129 -9.19 1.22 -13.00
C ASP A 129 -7.72 1.60 -12.86
N ILE A 130 -6.93 0.69 -12.29
CA ILE A 130 -5.52 0.91 -11.97
C ILE A 130 -4.66 0.58 -13.18
N THR A 131 -3.79 1.50 -13.55
CA THR A 131 -2.80 1.30 -14.62
C THR A 131 -1.48 0.79 -14.08
N ARG A 132 -1.09 1.26 -12.90
CA ARG A 132 0.09 0.76 -12.18
C ARG A 132 0.01 1.11 -10.70
N ILE A 133 0.75 0.36 -9.91
CA ILE A 133 1.02 0.67 -8.51
C ILE A 133 2.52 0.88 -8.38
N GLU A 134 2.90 2.00 -7.77
CA GLU A 134 4.28 2.36 -7.48
C GLU A 134 4.52 2.20 -5.99
N ILE A 135 5.46 1.35 -5.61
CA ILE A 135 5.77 1.04 -4.22
C ILE A 135 7.20 1.48 -3.96
N LEU A 136 7.33 2.49 -3.11
CA LEU A 136 8.61 3.01 -2.68
C LEU A 136 8.90 2.46 -1.28
N GLU A 137 9.89 1.59 -1.20
CA GLU A 137 10.31 0.99 0.05
C GLU A 137 11.33 1.89 0.77
N GLY A 138 11.25 1.91 2.11
CA GLY A 138 12.08 2.79 2.94
C GLY A 138 11.54 4.22 3.10
N SER A 139 12.22 5.01 3.93
CA SER A 139 11.79 6.37 4.27
C SER A 139 11.81 7.32 3.07
N SER A 140 10.70 8.00 2.83
CA SER A 140 10.50 8.92 1.70
C SER A 140 9.95 10.27 2.12
N ALA A 141 9.94 10.54 3.42
CA ALA A 141 9.28 11.70 4.00
C ALA A 141 9.81 13.03 3.45
N ARG A 142 11.08 13.14 3.08
CA ARG A 142 11.68 14.40 2.59
C ARG A 142 11.00 14.99 1.36
N VAL A 143 10.33 14.16 0.54
CA VAL A 143 9.62 14.61 -0.67
C VAL A 143 8.12 14.41 -0.56
N LEU A 144 7.69 13.33 0.11
CA LEU A 144 6.29 12.95 0.21
C LEU A 144 5.60 13.52 1.45
N GLY A 145 6.36 13.98 2.45
CA GLY A 145 5.84 14.52 3.70
C GLY A 145 5.78 13.48 4.83
N PRO A 146 5.26 13.86 6.00
CA PRO A 146 5.09 12.96 7.14
C PRO A 146 4.29 11.71 6.77
N ASN A 147 4.46 10.64 7.54
CA ASN A 147 3.86 9.31 7.37
C ASN A 147 4.46 8.44 6.24
N ALA A 148 5.29 8.98 5.33
CA ALA A 148 6.16 8.15 4.49
C ALA A 148 7.36 7.63 5.30
N PHE A 149 7.06 6.97 6.43
CA PHE A 149 8.02 6.58 7.47
C PHE A 149 8.75 5.28 7.11
N SER A 150 8.03 4.25 6.73
CA SER A 150 8.57 2.95 6.34
C SER A 150 8.48 2.69 4.83
N GLY A 151 7.60 3.41 4.15
CA GLY A 151 7.40 3.33 2.71
C GLY A 151 6.24 4.18 2.24
N ALA A 152 6.04 4.19 0.91
CA ALA A 152 4.90 4.84 0.29
C ALA A 152 4.36 4.00 -0.88
N ILE A 153 3.05 4.01 -1.06
CA ILE A 153 2.36 3.34 -2.15
C ILE A 153 1.57 4.37 -2.92
N ASN A 154 1.81 4.48 -4.22
CA ASN A 154 1.07 5.34 -5.10
C ASN A 154 0.27 4.52 -6.11
N ILE A 155 -1.04 4.61 -6.04
CA ILE A 155 -1.95 3.97 -6.97
C ILE A 155 -2.21 4.95 -8.10
N VAL A 156 -1.91 4.53 -9.33
CA VAL A 156 -2.02 5.39 -10.49
C VAL A 156 -3.10 4.86 -11.42
N THR A 157 -4.09 5.70 -11.65
CA THR A 157 -5.11 5.52 -12.66
C THR A 157 -4.62 6.22 -13.92
N GLU A 158 -4.62 5.57 -15.04
CA GLU A 158 -4.30 6.23 -16.28
C GLU A 158 -5.56 6.44 -17.08
N ASN A 159 -5.63 7.64 -17.55
CA ASN A 159 -6.64 8.07 -18.45
C ASN A 159 -5.98 8.33 -19.80
N ASN A 160 -6.25 7.49 -20.77
CA ASN A 160 -5.81 7.71 -22.14
C ASN A 160 -6.97 8.24 -22.99
N SER A 161 -6.66 8.87 -24.12
CA SER A 161 -7.66 9.46 -25.02
C SER A 161 -8.38 8.44 -25.90
N ARG A 162 -8.06 7.15 -25.83
CA ARG A 162 -8.75 6.12 -26.62
C ARG A 162 -10.14 5.89 -26.04
N ARG A 163 -11.13 5.96 -26.91
CA ARG A 163 -12.49 5.57 -26.54
C ARG A 163 -12.53 4.09 -26.21
N SER A 164 -13.12 3.77 -25.10
CA SER A 164 -13.30 2.38 -24.63
C SER A 164 -14.51 2.29 -23.72
N LEU A 165 -15.15 1.14 -23.73
CA LEU A 165 -16.17 0.77 -22.77
C LEU A 165 -15.87 -0.66 -22.32
N ASN A 166 -15.79 -0.88 -21.02
CA ASN A 166 -15.59 -2.20 -20.46
C ASN A 166 -16.72 -2.49 -19.47
N ALA A 167 -17.21 -3.72 -19.49
CA ALA A 167 -18.17 -4.22 -18.52
C ALA A 167 -17.67 -5.57 -17.99
N GLU A 168 -17.71 -5.75 -16.69
CA GLU A 168 -17.26 -6.98 -16.02
C GLU A 168 -18.36 -7.52 -15.11
N LEU A 169 -18.55 -8.85 -15.17
CA LEU A 169 -19.37 -9.61 -14.24
C LEU A 169 -18.53 -10.76 -13.67
N SER A 170 -18.64 -11.00 -12.38
CA SER A 170 -17.95 -12.11 -11.71
C SER A 170 -18.81 -12.71 -10.60
N GLY A 171 -18.54 -13.97 -10.30
CA GLY A 171 -19.20 -14.68 -9.21
C GLY A 171 -18.32 -15.82 -8.69
N GLY A 172 -18.50 -16.19 -7.42
CA GLY A 172 -17.62 -17.19 -6.82
C GLY A 172 -18.11 -17.75 -5.50
N SER A 173 -17.19 -18.36 -4.78
CA SER A 173 -17.41 -18.94 -3.46
C SER A 173 -18.01 -17.92 -2.51
N PHE A 174 -18.73 -18.39 -1.49
CA PHE A 174 -19.35 -17.55 -0.46
C PHE A 174 -20.43 -16.60 -1.00
N ASN A 175 -21.11 -16.98 -2.09
CA ASN A 175 -22.06 -16.14 -2.81
C ASN A 175 -21.43 -14.78 -3.20
N THR A 176 -20.16 -14.77 -3.54
CA THR A 176 -19.50 -13.56 -4.02
C THR A 176 -20.05 -13.19 -5.38
N PHE A 177 -20.43 -11.92 -5.54
CA PHE A 177 -20.90 -11.33 -6.78
C PHE A 177 -20.18 -10.01 -7.02
N GLY A 178 -19.73 -9.78 -8.25
CA GLY A 178 -19.07 -8.54 -8.66
C GLY A 178 -19.57 -8.06 -10.02
N GLN A 179 -19.77 -6.75 -10.14
CA GLN A 179 -20.07 -6.10 -11.41
C GLN A 179 -19.36 -4.76 -11.51
N SER A 180 -18.89 -4.41 -12.70
CA SER A 180 -18.34 -3.08 -12.96
C SER A 180 -18.54 -2.65 -14.40
N VAL A 181 -18.63 -1.34 -14.59
CA VAL A 181 -18.62 -0.70 -15.90
C VAL A 181 -17.62 0.45 -15.84
N SER A 182 -16.74 0.54 -16.85
CA SER A 182 -15.80 1.64 -16.99
C SER A 182 -15.61 2.04 -18.44
N GLY A 183 -15.24 3.30 -18.69
CA GLY A 183 -15.00 3.76 -20.03
C GLY A 183 -14.22 5.05 -20.13
N ASN A 184 -13.59 5.25 -21.28
CA ASN A 184 -12.91 6.46 -21.67
C ASN A 184 -13.66 7.16 -22.82
N LEU A 185 -13.84 8.46 -22.70
CA LEU A 185 -14.45 9.31 -23.73
C LEU A 185 -13.61 10.57 -23.92
N GLY A 186 -13.52 11.05 -25.16
CA GLY A 186 -12.86 12.32 -25.48
C GLY A 186 -11.78 12.20 -26.57
N ASN A 187 -10.80 13.10 -26.49
CA ASN A 187 -9.69 13.21 -27.43
C ASN A 187 -8.39 13.58 -26.68
N GLU A 188 -7.28 13.81 -27.40
CA GLU A 188 -5.99 14.11 -26.78
C GLU A 188 -5.98 15.41 -25.94
N GLY A 189 -6.80 16.40 -26.30
CA GLY A 189 -6.91 17.68 -25.59
C GLY A 189 -7.77 17.59 -24.33
N PHE A 190 -8.89 16.87 -24.41
CA PHE A 190 -9.81 16.66 -23.29
C PHE A 190 -10.38 15.24 -23.34
N HIS A 191 -10.22 14.52 -22.25
CA HIS A 191 -10.80 13.20 -22.10
C HIS A 191 -11.18 12.90 -20.66
N THR A 192 -12.15 12.02 -20.49
CA THR A 192 -12.69 11.61 -19.21
C THR A 192 -12.76 10.09 -19.13
N PHE A 193 -12.24 9.54 -18.06
CA PHE A 193 -12.48 8.17 -17.60
C PHE A 193 -13.56 8.19 -16.53
N ALA A 194 -14.46 7.23 -16.57
CA ALA A 194 -15.43 6.99 -15.51
C ALA A 194 -15.58 5.50 -15.26
N SER A 195 -15.77 5.13 -13.99
CA SER A 195 -16.08 3.77 -13.58
C SER A 195 -17.08 3.73 -12.43
N VAL A 196 -17.86 2.66 -12.40
CA VAL A 196 -18.70 2.28 -11.26
C VAL A 196 -18.55 0.79 -11.03
N SER A 197 -18.53 0.37 -9.78
CA SER A 197 -18.43 -1.05 -9.43
C SER A 197 -19.23 -1.36 -8.17
N HIS A 198 -19.67 -2.62 -8.09
CA HIS A 198 -20.32 -3.18 -6.93
C HIS A 198 -19.80 -4.59 -6.69
N LYS A 199 -19.50 -4.92 -5.43
CA LYS A 199 -19.09 -6.27 -4.98
C LYS A 199 -19.82 -6.62 -3.70
N SER A 200 -20.24 -7.86 -3.58
CA SER A 200 -20.89 -8.38 -2.36
C SER A 200 -20.51 -9.82 -2.10
N SER A 201 -20.67 -10.27 -0.86
CA SER A 201 -20.50 -11.67 -0.44
C SER A 201 -21.32 -11.95 0.81
N ALA A 202 -21.75 -13.20 0.98
CA ALA A 202 -22.35 -13.67 2.22
C ALA A 202 -21.32 -14.00 3.32
N GLY A 203 -20.01 -13.96 3.00
CA GLY A 203 -18.94 -14.25 3.94
C GLY A 203 -18.58 -15.73 4.03
N TYR A 204 -17.30 -16.02 4.37
CA TYR A 204 -16.77 -17.38 4.48
C TYR A 204 -17.00 -18.01 5.85
N ILE A 205 -17.26 -17.21 6.88
CA ILE A 205 -17.74 -17.59 8.21
C ILE A 205 -18.82 -16.59 8.64
N SER A 206 -19.48 -16.87 9.76
CA SER A 206 -20.49 -15.98 10.31
C SER A 206 -19.96 -14.57 10.50
N ASN A 207 -20.74 -13.55 10.12
CA ASN A 207 -20.42 -12.13 10.26
C ASN A 207 -19.11 -11.71 9.56
N THR A 208 -18.92 -12.20 8.30
CA THR A 208 -17.87 -11.76 7.37
C THR A 208 -18.43 -11.41 6.00
N ASP A 209 -19.74 -11.14 5.96
CA ASP A 209 -20.45 -10.62 4.79
C ASP A 209 -20.01 -9.20 4.46
N TYR A 210 -20.09 -8.82 3.19
CA TYR A 210 -19.78 -7.44 2.79
C TYR A 210 -20.60 -6.97 1.59
N ASN A 211 -20.70 -5.66 1.50
CA ASN A 211 -21.30 -4.91 0.40
C ASN A 211 -20.43 -3.69 0.12
N LEU A 212 -19.84 -3.61 -1.08
CA LEU A 212 -18.89 -2.59 -1.47
C LEU A 212 -19.31 -1.97 -2.80
N SER A 213 -19.52 -0.66 -2.85
CA SER A 213 -19.81 0.09 -4.07
C SER A 213 -18.81 1.22 -4.23
N SER A 214 -18.25 1.40 -5.43
CA SER A 214 -17.30 2.46 -5.74
C SER A 214 -17.66 3.16 -7.04
N ALA A 215 -17.39 4.45 -7.11
CA ALA A 215 -17.50 5.26 -8.32
C ALA A 215 -16.26 6.16 -8.43
N PHE A 216 -15.72 6.28 -9.65
CA PHE A 216 -14.56 7.10 -9.93
C PHE A 216 -14.72 7.84 -11.27
N ILE A 217 -14.33 9.11 -11.29
CA ILE A 217 -14.28 9.95 -12.48
C ILE A 217 -12.95 10.67 -12.51
N GLN A 218 -12.27 10.64 -13.63
CA GLN A 218 -11.05 11.41 -13.87
C GLN A 218 -11.12 12.12 -15.20
N SER A 219 -11.02 13.45 -15.19
CA SER A 219 -11.05 14.29 -16.39
C SER A 219 -9.71 14.99 -16.57
N VAL A 220 -9.12 14.85 -17.75
CA VAL A 220 -7.84 15.48 -18.10
C VAL A 220 -8.05 16.49 -19.21
N LEU A 221 -7.65 17.73 -18.94
CA LEU A 221 -7.57 18.83 -19.90
C LEU A 221 -6.11 19.18 -20.16
N LYS A 222 -5.67 19.04 -21.40
CA LYS A 222 -4.34 19.50 -21.86
C LYS A 222 -4.52 20.77 -22.66
N THR A 223 -3.84 21.82 -22.25
CA THR A 223 -3.84 23.11 -22.92
C THR A 223 -2.47 23.40 -23.51
N GLN A 224 -2.42 24.22 -24.56
CA GLN A 224 -1.15 24.58 -25.20
C GLN A 224 -0.26 25.45 -24.29
N ASN A 225 -0.86 26.39 -23.56
CA ASN A 225 -0.13 27.42 -22.82
C ASN A 225 -0.23 27.32 -21.28
N ALA A 226 -1.30 26.69 -20.77
CA ALA A 226 -1.56 26.61 -19.33
C ALA A 226 -1.24 25.25 -18.71
N GLY A 227 -0.69 24.30 -19.48
CA GLY A 227 -0.32 22.99 -19.00
C GLY A 227 -1.48 21.98 -18.95
N LYS A 228 -1.36 20.97 -18.08
CA LYS A 228 -2.31 19.88 -17.90
C LYS A 228 -3.05 20.04 -16.58
N PHE A 229 -4.37 19.94 -16.63
CA PHE A 229 -5.27 19.84 -15.46
C PHE A 229 -5.83 18.42 -15.41
N ASP A 230 -5.91 17.86 -14.18
CA ASP A 230 -6.39 16.51 -13.92
C ASP A 230 -7.33 16.58 -12.70
N LEU A 231 -8.65 16.54 -12.96
CA LEU A 231 -9.71 16.55 -11.95
C LEU A 231 -10.13 15.12 -11.65
N GLN A 232 -10.20 14.78 -10.38
CA GLN A 232 -10.60 13.47 -9.88
C GLN A 232 -11.74 13.60 -8.88
N LEU A 233 -12.75 12.74 -9.03
CA LEU A 233 -13.87 12.58 -8.12
C LEU A 233 -14.00 11.08 -7.82
N ALA A 234 -14.03 10.69 -6.57
CA ALA A 234 -14.14 9.30 -6.18
C ALA A 234 -15.07 9.14 -4.98
N GLY A 235 -15.85 8.07 -4.96
CA GLY A 235 -16.73 7.73 -3.87
C GLY A 235 -16.76 6.24 -3.60
N GLN A 236 -16.88 5.85 -2.32
CA GLN A 236 -17.00 4.46 -1.91
C GLN A 236 -18.01 4.37 -0.76
N LEU A 237 -18.87 3.34 -0.83
CA LEU A 237 -19.72 2.88 0.25
C LEU A 237 -19.33 1.45 0.58
N LYS A 238 -19.08 1.16 1.85
CA LYS A 238 -18.62 -0.14 2.30
C LYS A 238 -19.30 -0.52 3.63
N ASP A 239 -19.99 -1.64 3.63
CA ASP A 239 -20.65 -2.25 4.79
C ASP A 239 -20.14 -3.67 4.95
N PHE A 240 -19.70 -4.07 6.14
CA PHE A 240 -19.19 -5.42 6.34
C PHE A 240 -19.33 -5.92 7.79
N GLY A 241 -19.54 -7.22 7.91
CA GLY A 241 -19.40 -7.93 9.17
C GLY A 241 -17.92 -7.99 9.55
N ALA A 242 -17.59 -7.49 10.73
CA ALA A 242 -16.25 -7.37 11.25
C ALA A 242 -15.99 -8.42 12.34
N ASN A 243 -16.14 -9.71 12.00
CA ASN A 243 -16.01 -10.81 12.96
C ASN A 243 -14.69 -10.74 13.71
N ALA A 244 -14.78 -10.42 15.00
CA ALA A 244 -13.64 -10.38 15.91
C ALA A 244 -12.49 -9.40 15.54
N PHE A 245 -12.70 -8.41 14.67
CA PHE A 245 -11.64 -7.53 14.17
C PHE A 245 -10.91 -6.75 15.27
N TYR A 246 -11.64 -6.25 16.25
CA TYR A 246 -11.07 -5.45 17.33
C TYR A 246 -11.14 -6.13 18.70
N SER A 247 -12.01 -7.12 18.84
CA SER A 247 -12.13 -7.94 20.04
C SER A 247 -12.74 -9.29 19.72
N PHE A 248 -12.03 -10.35 20.01
CA PHE A 248 -12.51 -11.72 19.83
C PHE A 248 -13.62 -12.12 20.82
N ALA A 249 -13.74 -11.41 21.94
CA ALA A 249 -14.85 -11.61 22.89
C ALA A 249 -16.22 -11.22 22.28
N TYR A 250 -16.21 -10.43 21.21
CA TYR A 250 -17.42 -9.92 20.55
C TYR A 250 -17.36 -10.18 19.05
N PRO A 251 -17.72 -11.36 18.56
CA PRO A 251 -17.59 -11.72 17.15
C PRO A 251 -18.59 -11.02 16.23
N ASN A 252 -19.67 -10.45 16.78
CA ASN A 252 -20.74 -9.81 16.00
C ASN A 252 -20.51 -8.31 15.82
N GLN A 253 -19.27 -7.91 15.52
CA GLN A 253 -18.95 -6.52 15.18
C GLN A 253 -19.37 -6.21 13.74
N PHE A 254 -19.64 -4.95 13.47
CA PHE A 254 -19.99 -4.47 12.13
C PHE A 254 -19.36 -3.11 11.87
N GLU A 255 -19.05 -2.84 10.62
CA GLU A 255 -18.52 -1.55 10.21
C GLU A 255 -19.15 -1.07 8.91
N SER A 256 -19.49 0.21 8.88
CA SER A 256 -20.00 0.91 7.71
C SER A 256 -19.15 2.14 7.46
N SER A 257 -18.52 2.22 6.29
CA SER A 257 -17.71 3.39 5.91
C SER A 257 -18.18 4.02 4.60
N LYS A 258 -18.01 5.35 4.52
CA LYS A 258 -18.34 6.15 3.34
C LYS A 258 -17.18 7.09 3.07
N THR A 259 -16.54 6.95 1.91
CA THR A 259 -15.41 7.78 1.50
C THR A 259 -15.79 8.63 0.30
N LEU A 260 -15.44 9.92 0.33
CA LEU A 260 -15.52 10.83 -0.80
C LEU A 260 -14.17 11.51 -0.98
N LEU A 261 -13.69 11.58 -2.22
CA LEU A 261 -12.45 12.26 -2.57
C LEU A 261 -12.69 13.17 -3.78
N THR A 262 -12.20 14.40 -3.68
CA THR A 262 -12.09 15.34 -4.80
C THR A 262 -10.65 15.84 -4.85
N ALA A 263 -10.03 15.82 -6.04
CA ALA A 263 -8.68 16.35 -6.22
C ALA A 263 -8.53 17.04 -7.58
N LEU A 264 -7.79 18.12 -7.59
CA LEU A 264 -7.37 18.83 -8.80
C LEU A 264 -5.85 18.91 -8.82
N ASN A 265 -5.25 18.31 -9.85
CA ASN A 265 -3.82 18.39 -10.10
C ASN A 265 -3.57 19.28 -11.32
N TRP A 266 -2.64 20.20 -11.21
CA TRP A 266 -2.14 21.00 -12.30
C TRP A 266 -0.65 20.78 -12.49
N THR A 267 -0.22 20.59 -13.75
CA THR A 267 1.20 20.46 -14.10
C THR A 267 1.51 21.30 -15.33
N MET A 268 2.62 22.02 -15.29
CA MET A 268 3.10 22.84 -16.40
C MET A 268 4.61 22.73 -16.53
N ASN A 269 5.08 22.52 -17.76
CA ASN A 269 6.50 22.52 -18.10
C ASN A 269 6.78 23.70 -19.06
N LYS A 270 7.75 24.56 -18.71
CA LYS A 270 8.12 25.72 -19.53
C LYS A 270 9.66 25.88 -19.53
N GLY A 271 10.28 25.48 -20.62
CA GLY A 271 11.75 25.49 -20.73
C GLY A 271 12.39 24.62 -19.65
N MET A 272 13.28 25.21 -18.83
CA MET A 272 13.93 24.52 -17.73
C MET A 272 13.09 24.39 -16.46
N PHE A 273 11.90 24.98 -16.42
CA PHE A 273 11.05 25.00 -15.24
C PHE A 273 9.87 24.05 -15.38
N SER A 274 9.55 23.37 -14.29
CA SER A 274 8.34 22.56 -14.14
C SER A 274 7.60 22.99 -12.88
N TYR A 275 6.30 23.18 -12.98
CA TYR A 275 5.42 23.60 -11.88
C TYR A 275 4.37 22.53 -11.66
N THR A 276 4.04 22.28 -10.41
CA THR A 276 2.91 21.45 -10.02
C THR A 276 2.12 22.11 -8.93
N ALA A 277 0.80 22.05 -9.02
CA ALA A 277 -0.10 22.41 -7.94
C ALA A 277 -1.16 21.33 -7.79
N GLN A 278 -1.52 21.06 -6.55
CA GLN A 278 -2.52 20.06 -6.18
C GLN A 278 -3.40 20.65 -5.10
N ALA A 279 -4.70 20.50 -5.23
CA ALA A 279 -5.68 20.78 -4.18
C ALA A 279 -6.60 19.56 -4.03
N TYR A 280 -6.91 19.16 -2.80
CA TYR A 280 -7.76 18.01 -2.56
C TYR A 280 -8.58 18.15 -1.28
N TRP A 281 -9.69 17.42 -1.25
CA TRP A 281 -10.52 17.19 -0.10
C TRP A 281 -10.93 15.72 -0.06
N ARG A 282 -10.74 15.08 1.10
CA ARG A 282 -11.20 13.74 1.39
C ARG A 282 -12.09 13.78 2.62
N ARG A 283 -13.27 13.20 2.54
CA ARG A 283 -14.12 12.90 3.68
C ARG A 283 -14.21 11.40 3.86
N HIS A 284 -13.99 10.94 5.07
CA HIS A 284 -14.21 9.56 5.48
C HIS A 284 -15.15 9.57 6.67
N HIS A 285 -16.25 8.85 6.56
CA HIS A 285 -17.21 8.65 7.63
C HIS A 285 -17.27 7.18 7.94
N ASP A 286 -17.11 6.79 9.21
CA ASP A 286 -17.28 5.42 9.67
C ASP A 286 -18.24 5.31 10.86
N ARG A 287 -18.93 4.19 10.90
CA ARG A 287 -19.74 3.72 12.01
C ARG A 287 -19.23 2.33 12.42
N PHE A 288 -18.69 2.24 13.62
CA PHE A 288 -18.32 0.97 14.22
C PHE A 288 -19.35 0.51 15.24
N GLU A 289 -19.81 -0.72 15.12
CA GLU A 289 -20.77 -1.38 16.00
C GLU A 289 -20.09 -2.56 16.70
N LEU A 290 -19.92 -2.51 18.01
CA LEU A 290 -19.42 -3.65 18.79
C LEU A 290 -20.45 -4.79 18.82
N PHE A 291 -21.72 -4.45 18.75
CA PHE A 291 -22.87 -5.35 18.62
C PHE A 291 -23.68 -4.92 17.40
N ARG A 292 -23.59 -5.68 16.33
CA ARG A 292 -24.26 -5.39 15.05
C ARG A 292 -25.76 -5.19 15.24
N GLY A 293 -26.27 -4.02 14.88
CA GLY A 293 -27.67 -3.65 15.04
C GLY A 293 -28.17 -3.68 16.49
N ASN A 294 -27.27 -3.55 17.47
CA ASN A 294 -27.55 -3.68 18.92
C ASN A 294 -28.08 -5.06 19.36
N VAL A 295 -27.98 -6.08 18.50
CA VAL A 295 -28.46 -7.42 18.83
C VAL A 295 -27.59 -8.05 19.90
N GLY A 296 -28.16 -8.43 21.05
CA GLY A 296 -27.43 -9.02 22.17
C GLY A 296 -26.52 -8.04 22.91
N ALA A 297 -26.71 -6.73 22.72
CA ALA A 297 -25.91 -5.72 23.38
C ALA A 297 -26.03 -5.81 24.90
N ALA A 298 -24.86 -5.78 25.57
CA ALA A 298 -24.79 -5.77 27.01
C ALA A 298 -25.30 -4.42 27.57
N SER A 299 -25.80 -4.41 28.82
CA SER A 299 -26.37 -3.21 29.45
C SER A 299 -25.39 -2.04 29.59
N TRP A 300 -24.08 -2.29 29.58
CA TRP A 300 -23.03 -1.28 29.63
C TRP A 300 -22.73 -0.65 28.26
N TYR A 301 -23.25 -1.20 27.17
CA TYR A 301 -22.98 -0.71 25.82
C TYR A 301 -23.74 0.58 25.54
N ALA A 302 -23.00 1.67 25.39
CA ALA A 302 -23.58 3.01 25.22
C ALA A 302 -24.01 3.33 23.77
N GLY A 303 -23.81 2.40 22.83
CA GLY A 303 -24.13 2.56 21.41
C GLY A 303 -22.90 2.55 20.51
N HIS A 304 -23.12 2.86 19.24
CA HIS A 304 -22.10 2.78 18.20
C HIS A 304 -21.10 3.95 18.25
N ASN A 305 -19.88 3.71 17.74
CA ASN A 305 -18.92 4.78 17.51
C ASN A 305 -19.17 5.39 16.13
N TYR A 306 -19.20 6.70 16.06
CA TYR A 306 -19.38 7.47 14.83
C TYR A 306 -18.22 8.43 14.67
N HIS A 307 -17.59 8.42 13.49
CA HIS A 307 -16.51 9.32 13.17
C HIS A 307 -16.72 9.92 11.78
N MET A 308 -16.31 11.15 11.58
CA MET A 308 -16.25 11.81 10.29
C MET A 308 -14.97 12.62 10.22
N THR A 309 -14.06 12.20 9.34
CA THR A 309 -12.77 12.83 9.14
C THR A 309 -12.77 13.62 7.84
N ASP A 310 -12.49 14.91 7.91
CA ASP A 310 -12.26 15.78 6.76
C ASP A 310 -10.77 16.10 6.64
N VAL A 311 -10.21 15.81 5.48
CA VAL A 311 -8.83 16.17 5.14
C VAL A 311 -8.84 17.09 3.93
N THR A 312 -8.33 18.30 4.10
CA THR A 312 -8.12 19.24 3.00
C THR A 312 -6.63 19.50 2.84
N GLY A 313 -6.15 19.57 1.61
CA GLY A 313 -4.74 19.86 1.38
C GLY A 313 -4.48 20.60 0.08
N THR A 314 -3.39 21.37 0.10
CA THR A 314 -2.83 22.05 -1.07
C THR A 314 -1.33 21.90 -1.08
N LYS A 315 -0.80 21.39 -2.19
CA LYS A 315 0.63 21.23 -2.42
C LYS A 315 1.03 22.00 -3.67
N VAL A 316 2.07 22.82 -3.55
CA VAL A 316 2.63 23.57 -4.69
C VAL A 316 4.14 23.31 -4.73
N SER A 317 4.66 23.01 -5.92
CA SER A 317 6.11 22.88 -6.11
C SER A 317 6.57 23.41 -7.46
N GLY A 318 7.81 23.88 -7.46
CA GLY A 318 8.55 24.28 -8.64
C GLY A 318 9.86 23.53 -8.74
N SER A 319 10.21 23.13 -9.96
CA SER A 319 11.51 22.50 -10.26
C SER A 319 12.22 23.28 -11.34
N CYS A 320 13.54 23.38 -11.23
CA CYS A 320 14.43 23.97 -12.24
C CYS A 320 15.48 22.93 -12.66
N LEU A 321 15.55 22.64 -13.95
CA LEU A 321 16.60 21.80 -14.54
C LEU A 321 17.75 22.69 -15.01
N SER A 322 18.91 22.61 -14.37
CA SER A 322 20.12 23.39 -14.67
C SER A 322 21.31 22.49 -14.94
N LYS A 323 22.47 23.07 -15.23
CA LYS A 323 23.75 22.32 -15.30
C LYS A 323 24.14 21.62 -13.99
N PHE A 324 23.57 22.04 -12.86
CA PHE A 324 23.76 21.44 -11.54
C PHE A 324 22.70 20.36 -11.23
N GLY A 325 21.93 19.92 -12.23
CA GLY A 325 20.85 18.95 -12.07
C GLY A 325 19.49 19.59 -11.85
N LYS A 326 18.56 18.85 -11.25
CA LYS A 326 17.19 19.29 -10.98
C LYS A 326 17.05 19.70 -9.52
N THR A 327 16.74 20.97 -9.29
CA THR A 327 16.37 21.51 -7.97
C THR A 327 14.84 21.58 -7.89
N THR A 328 14.24 21.05 -6.84
CA THR A 328 12.80 21.12 -6.56
C THR A 328 12.59 21.79 -5.22
N VAL A 329 11.69 22.76 -5.15
CA VAL A 329 11.21 23.36 -3.91
C VAL A 329 9.69 23.26 -3.85
N GLY A 330 9.14 23.10 -2.66
CA GLY A 330 7.69 23.04 -2.52
C GLY A 330 7.19 23.29 -1.11
N ILE A 331 5.89 23.53 -1.05
CA ILE A 331 5.14 23.67 0.19
C ILE A 331 3.89 22.78 0.12
N ASP A 332 3.57 22.13 1.23
CA ASP A 332 2.38 21.29 1.42
C ASP A 332 1.66 21.77 2.68
N ILE A 333 0.39 22.12 2.55
CA ILE A 333 -0.49 22.54 3.65
C ILE A 333 -1.62 21.53 3.71
N ARG A 334 -1.77 20.87 4.86
CA ARG A 334 -2.77 19.83 5.10
C ARG A 334 -3.50 20.11 6.40
N ASN A 335 -4.81 20.21 6.34
CA ASN A 335 -5.68 20.30 7.51
C ASN A 335 -6.43 19.01 7.70
N GLU A 336 -6.42 18.48 8.92
CA GLU A 336 -7.07 17.25 9.33
C GLU A 336 -8.05 17.56 10.45
N HIS A 337 -9.34 17.35 10.22
CA HIS A 337 -10.40 17.61 11.16
C HIS A 337 -11.25 16.36 11.35
N ILE A 338 -11.49 15.96 12.60
CA ILE A 338 -12.36 14.85 12.95
C ILE A 338 -13.51 15.34 13.82
N PHE A 339 -14.72 14.94 13.45
CA PHE A 339 -15.91 14.95 14.30
C PHE A 339 -16.18 13.54 14.80
N SER A 340 -16.48 13.37 16.07
CA SER A 340 -16.67 12.06 16.67
C SER A 340 -17.59 12.12 17.90
N ASN A 341 -18.14 10.99 18.27
CA ASN A 341 -18.74 10.82 19.59
C ASN A 341 -17.76 10.23 20.62
N VAL A 342 -16.54 9.83 20.17
CA VAL A 342 -15.54 9.14 21.01
C VAL A 342 -14.20 9.87 21.02
N LEU A 343 -13.72 10.37 19.85
CA LEU A 343 -12.39 10.93 19.66
C LEU A 343 -12.41 12.46 19.72
N GLY A 344 -11.40 13.05 20.37
CA GLY A 344 -11.23 14.51 20.44
C GLY A 344 -11.72 15.13 21.74
N ASN A 345 -11.78 16.46 21.74
CA ASN A 345 -12.26 17.28 22.85
C ASN A 345 -13.76 17.50 22.76
N LEU A 346 -14.42 17.76 23.88
CA LEU A 346 -15.85 18.05 23.90
C LEU A 346 -16.17 19.34 23.11
N MET A 347 -17.20 19.27 22.28
CA MET A 347 -17.70 20.39 21.50
C MET A 347 -18.69 21.23 22.31
N ALA A 348 -18.72 22.54 22.06
CA ALA A 348 -19.72 23.44 22.65
C ALA A 348 -21.14 23.17 22.10
N GLN A 349 -21.24 22.79 20.83
CA GLN A 349 -22.48 22.41 20.16
C GLN A 349 -22.32 21.06 19.49
N GLN A 350 -23.27 20.18 19.70
CA GLN A 350 -23.29 18.88 19.05
C GLN A 350 -23.72 19.03 17.58
N VAL A 351 -23.12 18.22 16.71
CA VAL A 351 -23.42 18.19 15.28
C VAL A 351 -24.11 16.88 14.95
N PRO A 352 -25.24 16.88 14.22
CA PRO A 352 -25.89 15.63 13.80
C PRO A 352 -24.97 14.76 12.98
N VAL A 353 -24.99 13.45 13.23
CA VAL A 353 -24.27 12.45 12.42
C VAL A 353 -24.99 12.32 11.08
N PRO A 354 -24.35 12.55 9.93
CA PRO A 354 -24.97 12.39 8.62
C PRO A 354 -25.50 10.98 8.42
N PHE A 355 -26.72 10.86 7.88
CA PHE A 355 -27.41 9.60 7.58
C PHE A 355 -27.84 8.75 8.79
N GLU A 356 -27.67 9.27 10.03
CA GLU A 356 -28.06 8.58 11.26
C GLU A 356 -29.16 9.38 11.98
N THR A 357 -30.19 8.68 12.47
CA THR A 357 -31.30 9.34 13.18
C THR A 357 -30.96 9.48 14.65
N ASN A 358 -31.10 10.70 15.20
CA ASN A 358 -30.88 11.02 16.62
C ASN A 358 -29.47 10.67 17.14
N GLN A 359 -28.47 10.66 16.25
CA GLN A 359 -27.07 10.51 16.63
C GLN A 359 -26.31 11.83 16.43
N PHE A 360 -25.36 12.09 17.32
CA PHE A 360 -24.63 13.36 17.33
C PHE A 360 -23.14 13.13 17.54
N PHE A 361 -22.33 13.89 16.82
CA PHE A 361 -20.94 14.11 17.19
C PHE A 361 -20.90 15.06 18.38
N THR A 362 -20.19 14.66 19.41
CA THR A 362 -20.05 15.41 20.68
C THR A 362 -18.63 15.91 20.91
N ARG A 363 -17.69 15.48 20.06
CA ARG A 363 -16.27 15.75 20.15
C ARG A 363 -15.69 16.11 18.80
N GLU A 364 -14.59 16.86 18.84
CA GLU A 364 -13.82 17.20 17.65
C GLU A 364 -12.33 17.33 17.97
N ALA A 365 -11.49 17.17 16.94
CA ALA A 365 -10.10 17.56 16.96
C ALA A 365 -9.68 18.06 15.58
N ASN A 366 -8.81 19.08 15.57
CA ASN A 366 -8.30 19.67 14.34
C ASN A 366 -6.78 19.80 14.41
N ARG A 367 -6.11 19.55 13.27
CA ARG A 367 -4.67 19.65 13.16
C ARG A 367 -4.28 20.20 11.80
N LEU A 368 -3.58 21.36 11.81
CA LEU A 368 -2.99 21.94 10.61
C LEU A 368 -1.51 21.54 10.54
N LEU A 369 -1.09 21.06 9.39
CA LEU A 369 0.28 20.71 9.04
C LEU A 369 0.75 21.63 7.91
N THR A 370 1.93 22.21 8.07
CA THR A 370 2.60 22.99 7.02
C THR A 370 4.00 22.43 6.83
N THR A 371 4.28 21.92 5.64
CA THR A 371 5.57 21.32 5.27
C THR A 371 6.23 22.12 4.17
N GLY A 372 7.45 22.59 4.39
CA GLY A 372 8.33 23.11 3.34
C GLY A 372 9.42 22.10 3.02
N TYR A 373 9.80 21.94 1.75
CA TYR A 373 10.84 21.02 1.34
C TYR A 373 11.69 21.53 0.18
N ILE A 374 12.92 21.06 0.14
CA ILE A 374 13.85 21.24 -0.97
C ILE A 374 14.51 19.90 -1.29
N ASP A 375 14.65 19.60 -2.56
CA ASP A 375 15.36 18.39 -3.05
C ASP A 375 16.20 18.75 -4.27
N GLN A 376 17.43 18.25 -4.30
CA GLN A 376 18.40 18.39 -5.38
C GLN A 376 18.75 17.04 -5.92
N THR A 377 18.58 16.82 -7.24
CA THR A 377 19.06 15.62 -7.93
C THR A 377 20.12 16.00 -8.95
N LEU A 378 21.16 15.17 -9.04
CA LEU A 378 22.30 15.37 -9.92
C LEU A 378 22.65 14.05 -10.63
N ASN A 379 22.70 14.10 -11.96
CA ASN A 379 23.15 12.99 -12.80
C ASN A 379 24.51 13.36 -13.43
N LEU A 380 25.56 12.64 -13.06
CA LEU A 380 26.94 12.83 -13.53
C LEU A 380 27.41 11.53 -14.20
N GLN A 381 27.19 11.39 -15.50
CA GLN A 381 27.56 10.19 -16.27
C GLN A 381 27.12 8.89 -15.59
N ARG A 382 28.01 8.28 -14.76
CA ARG A 382 27.76 7.02 -14.05
C ARG A 382 27.22 7.22 -12.63
N TRP A 383 27.27 8.44 -12.10
CA TRP A 383 26.81 8.76 -10.75
C TRP A 383 25.44 9.42 -10.76
N TYR A 384 24.63 9.02 -9.84
CA TYR A 384 23.39 9.68 -9.45
C TYR A 384 23.49 10.08 -7.99
N PHE A 385 23.14 11.32 -7.68
CA PHE A 385 22.99 11.82 -6.32
C PHE A 385 21.64 12.50 -6.15
N SER A 386 21.04 12.32 -4.99
CA SER A 386 19.89 13.10 -4.56
C SER A 386 20.07 13.47 -3.10
N ALA A 387 19.83 14.73 -2.75
CA ALA A 387 19.89 15.20 -1.38
C ALA A 387 18.72 16.16 -1.16
N GLY A 388 18.06 16.06 -0.01
CA GLY A 388 16.95 16.95 0.30
C GLY A 388 16.64 17.01 1.77
N ALA A 389 15.91 18.04 2.13
CA ALA A 389 15.44 18.29 3.48
C ALA A 389 14.01 18.83 3.45
N ALA A 390 13.27 18.57 4.51
CA ALA A 390 11.94 19.08 4.74
C ALA A 390 11.77 19.47 6.21
N ALA A 391 10.89 20.42 6.46
CA ALA A 391 10.47 20.79 7.80
C ALA A 391 8.95 20.88 7.84
N THR A 392 8.35 20.25 8.84
CA THR A 392 6.90 20.29 9.09
C THR A 392 6.62 20.98 10.40
N ASN A 393 5.61 21.85 10.39
CA ASN A 393 5.05 22.49 11.57
C ASN A 393 3.63 21.99 11.83
N SER A 394 3.32 21.80 13.10
CA SER A 394 1.95 21.67 13.60
C SER A 394 1.80 22.40 14.92
N ALA A 395 0.68 23.10 15.12
CA ALA A 395 0.42 23.82 16.37
C ALA A 395 0.47 22.91 17.61
N SER A 396 0.04 21.66 17.48
CA SER A 396 0.00 20.70 18.61
C SER A 396 1.37 20.11 18.95
N PHE A 397 2.28 20.02 17.98
CA PHE A 397 3.52 19.28 18.13
C PHE A 397 4.79 20.09 17.82
N GLY A 398 4.70 21.34 17.31
CA GLY A 398 5.83 22.21 16.98
C GLY A 398 6.48 21.89 15.62
N TRP A 399 7.78 22.15 15.50
CA TRP A 399 8.57 21.96 14.30
C TRP A 399 9.37 20.66 14.30
N TRP A 400 9.41 19.96 13.16
CA TRP A 400 10.31 18.82 12.91
C TRP A 400 11.00 18.98 11.57
N GLY A 401 12.32 18.72 11.59
CA GLY A 401 13.13 18.58 10.39
C GLY A 401 13.44 17.12 10.10
N TYR A 402 13.45 16.76 8.84
CA TYR A 402 13.90 15.47 8.34
C TYR A 402 14.49 15.63 6.94
N GLY A 403 15.36 14.70 6.55
CA GLY A 403 16.03 14.80 5.27
C GLY A 403 16.76 13.52 4.92
N GLY A 404 17.54 13.56 3.86
CA GLY A 404 18.33 12.42 3.46
C GLY A 404 19.13 12.64 2.20
N VAL A 405 19.95 11.65 1.91
CA VAL A 405 20.81 11.58 0.74
C VAL A 405 20.73 10.20 0.12
N ASP A 406 20.70 10.15 -1.20
CA ASP A 406 20.80 8.92 -1.99
C ASP A 406 21.96 9.07 -2.96
N ALA A 407 22.73 8.00 -3.16
CA ALA A 407 23.77 7.91 -4.14
C ALA A 407 23.66 6.60 -4.91
N ALA A 408 23.92 6.63 -6.22
CA ALA A 408 24.03 5.42 -7.00
C ALA A 408 25.17 5.54 -8.02
N TYR A 409 25.78 4.41 -8.31
CA TYR A 409 26.85 4.28 -9.29
C TYR A 409 26.52 3.18 -10.30
N ALA A 410 26.50 3.54 -11.58
CA ALA A 410 26.34 2.60 -12.69
C ALA A 410 27.72 2.09 -13.13
N PHE A 411 28.07 0.84 -12.82
CA PHE A 411 29.29 0.20 -13.32
C PHE A 411 29.24 0.09 -14.84
N ASN A 412 28.07 -0.25 -15.35
CA ASN A 412 27.74 -0.28 -16.78
C ASN A 412 26.21 -0.08 -16.93
N GLU A 413 25.68 -0.27 -18.13
CA GLU A 413 24.24 -0.12 -18.42
C GLU A 413 23.36 -1.13 -17.66
N ASN A 414 23.95 -2.27 -17.27
CA ASN A 414 23.22 -3.40 -16.68
C ASN A 414 23.35 -3.48 -15.15
N ILE A 415 24.40 -2.90 -14.55
CA ILE A 415 24.70 -3.07 -13.12
C ILE A 415 24.79 -1.70 -12.45
N ARG A 416 23.98 -1.50 -11.44
CA ARG A 416 23.97 -0.31 -10.60
C ARG A 416 23.98 -0.71 -9.14
N VAL A 417 24.79 -0.05 -8.35
CA VAL A 417 24.73 -0.09 -6.88
C VAL A 417 24.20 1.24 -6.37
N PHE A 418 23.53 1.20 -5.23
CA PHE A 418 23.03 2.40 -4.57
C PHE A 418 23.18 2.30 -3.06
N ALA A 419 23.21 3.44 -2.42
CA ALA A 419 23.14 3.57 -0.97
C ALA A 419 22.37 4.84 -0.62
N ASP A 420 21.62 4.78 0.47
CA ASP A 420 20.88 5.94 0.97
C ASP A 420 20.85 5.98 2.49
N VAL A 421 20.67 7.21 3.00
CA VAL A 421 20.38 7.48 4.41
C VAL A 421 19.27 8.50 4.45
N ASN A 422 18.16 8.12 5.06
CA ASN A 422 16.95 8.95 5.10
C ASN A 422 16.30 8.93 6.47
N SER A 423 15.78 10.09 6.89
CA SER A 423 15.00 10.24 8.10
C SER A 423 13.53 10.51 7.80
N ALA A 424 12.66 10.13 8.73
CA ALA A 424 11.23 10.36 8.65
C ALA A 424 10.62 10.65 10.02
N VAL A 425 9.41 11.22 9.96
CA VAL A 425 8.58 11.51 11.11
C VAL A 425 7.16 11.02 10.83
N ARG A 426 6.49 10.43 11.84
CA ARG A 426 5.06 10.11 11.84
C ARG A 426 4.36 10.80 13.00
N LEU A 427 3.22 11.38 12.73
CA LEU A 427 2.38 11.99 13.75
C LEU A 427 1.43 10.95 14.36
N PRO A 428 1.11 11.03 15.67
CA PRO A 428 0.09 10.18 16.28
C PRO A 428 -1.25 10.34 15.57
N THR A 429 -2.00 9.27 15.42
CA THR A 429 -3.38 9.30 14.90
C THR A 429 -4.34 9.88 15.94
N PHE A 430 -5.54 10.28 15.53
CA PHE A 430 -6.55 10.70 16.50
C PHE A 430 -6.98 9.57 17.44
N THR A 431 -6.94 8.32 16.97
CA THR A 431 -7.16 7.14 17.82
C THR A 431 -6.06 7.00 18.88
N ASP A 432 -4.78 7.16 18.51
CA ASP A 432 -3.66 7.11 19.45
C ASP A 432 -3.77 8.18 20.55
N LEU A 433 -4.31 9.36 20.22
CA LEU A 433 -4.40 10.50 21.13
C LEU A 433 -5.63 10.49 22.02
N TYR A 434 -6.77 9.98 21.53
CA TYR A 434 -8.06 10.27 22.18
C TYR A 434 -8.92 9.05 22.49
N TYR A 435 -8.66 7.85 21.94
CA TYR A 435 -9.55 6.71 22.11
C TYR A 435 -9.58 6.18 23.55
N LYS A 436 -10.80 6.08 24.10
CA LYS A 436 -11.03 5.55 25.46
C LYS A 436 -12.18 4.56 25.43
N SER A 437 -11.93 3.38 26.00
CA SER A 437 -12.93 2.33 26.20
C SER A 437 -12.73 1.63 27.55
N ALA A 438 -13.50 0.60 27.81
CA ALA A 438 -13.30 -0.23 28.99
C ALA A 438 -11.90 -0.85 29.04
N THR A 439 -11.34 -1.20 27.87
CA THR A 439 -10.06 -1.93 27.74
C THR A 439 -8.93 -1.11 27.12
N GLN A 440 -9.17 0.15 26.75
CA GLN A 440 -8.19 1.01 26.07
C GLN A 440 -8.16 2.41 26.67
N LEU A 441 -6.97 3.00 26.76
CA LEU A 441 -6.75 4.35 27.27
C LEU A 441 -5.67 5.03 26.43
N ALA A 442 -6.08 5.91 25.53
CA ALA A 442 -5.19 6.72 24.70
C ALA A 442 -4.46 7.80 25.53
N ASN A 443 -3.32 8.24 25.01
CA ASN A 443 -2.48 9.26 25.63
C ASN A 443 -2.41 10.54 24.75
N PRO A 444 -3.00 11.65 25.18
CA PRO A 444 -2.96 12.90 24.42
C PRO A 444 -1.58 13.58 24.37
N ASN A 445 -0.62 13.11 25.19
CA ASN A 445 0.73 13.66 25.29
C ASN A 445 1.77 12.85 24.49
N LEU A 446 1.34 12.06 23.52
CA LEU A 446 2.25 11.33 22.64
C LEU A 446 3.12 12.29 21.83
N ARG A 447 4.37 11.91 21.66
CA ARG A 447 5.32 12.58 20.77
C ARG A 447 5.27 11.93 19.37
N PRO A 448 5.60 12.70 18.30
CA PRO A 448 5.81 12.12 16.98
C PRO A 448 6.93 11.09 16.98
N GLU A 449 6.72 10.02 16.23
CA GLU A 449 7.74 9.00 15.96
C GLU A 449 8.81 9.55 15.03
N LYS A 450 10.03 9.06 15.18
CA LYS A 450 11.17 9.39 14.34
C LYS A 450 11.85 8.13 13.86
N SER A 451 12.36 8.16 12.64
CA SER A 451 13.24 7.09 12.14
C SER A 451 14.40 7.63 11.34
N GLN A 452 15.47 6.83 11.32
CA GLN A 452 16.57 6.94 10.38
C GLN A 452 16.78 5.58 9.74
N THR A 453 16.78 5.53 8.42
CA THR A 453 17.00 4.32 7.63
C THR A 453 18.30 4.46 6.86
N ILE A 454 19.12 3.43 6.91
CA ILE A 454 20.33 3.26 6.07
C ILE A 454 20.05 2.07 5.18
N GLU A 455 20.26 2.23 3.88
CA GLU A 455 20.05 1.17 2.89
C GLU A 455 21.23 1.09 1.92
N ILE A 456 21.57 -0.11 1.49
CA ILE A 456 22.49 -0.38 0.40
C ILE A 456 21.90 -1.47 -0.48
N GLY A 457 22.06 -1.34 -1.79
CA GLY A 457 21.52 -2.34 -2.70
C GLY A 457 22.18 -2.34 -4.07
N THR A 458 21.78 -3.33 -4.86
CA THR A 458 22.20 -3.46 -6.24
C THR A 458 21.02 -3.79 -7.14
N LYS A 459 21.05 -3.24 -8.35
CA LYS A 459 20.12 -3.53 -9.43
C LYS A 459 20.89 -4.06 -10.61
N ILE A 460 20.50 -5.25 -11.07
CA ILE A 460 21.09 -5.89 -12.24
C ILE A 460 19.97 -6.10 -13.25
N GLN A 461 20.15 -5.59 -14.45
CA GLN A 461 19.21 -5.75 -15.54
C GLN A 461 19.94 -6.28 -16.77
N GLN A 462 19.52 -7.44 -17.23
CA GLN A 462 19.99 -8.07 -18.46
C GLN A 462 18.81 -8.14 -19.45
N GLN A 463 19.11 -8.60 -20.66
CA GLN A 463 18.09 -8.69 -21.71
C GLN A 463 16.81 -9.44 -21.27
N ASN A 464 17.00 -10.55 -20.54
CA ASN A 464 15.92 -11.46 -20.19
C ASN A 464 15.61 -11.53 -18.70
N TRP A 465 16.38 -10.84 -17.83
CA TRP A 465 16.13 -10.91 -16.39
C TRP A 465 16.54 -9.64 -15.66
N LYS A 466 15.93 -9.46 -14.52
CA LYS A 466 16.14 -8.37 -13.57
C LYS A 466 16.35 -8.96 -12.18
N LEU A 467 17.31 -8.39 -11.43
CA LEU A 467 17.53 -8.73 -10.03
C LEU A 467 17.74 -7.44 -9.24
N ASP A 468 16.92 -7.24 -8.23
CA ASP A 468 17.04 -6.17 -7.25
C ASP A 468 17.34 -6.81 -5.89
N ILE A 469 18.39 -6.33 -5.20
CA ILE A 469 18.76 -6.76 -3.86
C ILE A 469 18.93 -5.51 -3.02
N SER A 470 18.38 -5.50 -1.81
CA SER A 470 18.63 -4.46 -0.82
C SER A 470 18.85 -5.03 0.58
N LEU A 471 19.69 -4.35 1.34
CA LEU A 471 19.92 -4.56 2.78
C LEU A 471 19.65 -3.24 3.47
N TYR A 472 18.89 -3.24 4.53
CA TYR A 472 18.52 -2.03 5.23
C TYR A 472 18.53 -2.19 6.76
N LYS A 473 18.81 -1.07 7.44
CA LYS A 473 18.63 -0.96 8.88
C LYS A 473 17.89 0.33 9.20
N ARG A 474 16.77 0.20 9.91
CA ARG A 474 15.99 1.32 10.41
C ARG A 474 16.11 1.42 11.92
N PHE A 475 16.42 2.61 12.39
CA PHE A 475 16.43 2.98 13.82
C PHE A 475 15.17 3.79 14.08
N GLY A 476 14.25 3.25 14.87
CA GLY A 476 13.01 3.91 15.26
C GLY A 476 13.10 4.42 16.70
N GLN A 477 12.69 5.66 16.93
CA GLN A 477 12.62 6.33 18.23
C GLN A 477 11.21 6.85 18.46
N ASP A 478 10.78 6.84 19.74
CA ASP A 478 9.46 7.27 20.15
C ASP A 478 8.32 6.55 19.40
N VAL A 479 8.55 5.31 18.96
CA VAL A 479 7.57 4.51 18.21
C VAL A 479 6.31 4.32 19.04
N ILE A 480 5.15 4.62 18.47
CA ILE A 480 3.87 4.54 19.18
C ILE A 480 3.33 3.12 19.07
N ASP A 481 2.97 2.56 20.22
CA ASP A 481 2.28 1.29 20.29
C ASP A 481 1.25 1.28 21.42
N TRP A 482 0.28 0.40 21.30
CA TRP A 482 -0.63 0.06 22.38
C TRP A 482 -0.02 -1.06 23.21
N THR A 483 0.28 -0.75 24.46
CA THR A 483 0.96 -1.66 25.37
C THR A 483 0.09 -1.95 26.59
N LYS A 484 0.27 -3.13 27.16
CA LYS A 484 -0.43 -3.54 28.37
C LYS A 484 0.58 -4.11 29.36
N GLU A 485 0.63 -3.56 30.56
CA GLU A 485 1.41 -4.11 31.67
C GLU A 485 0.78 -5.43 32.17
N PRO A 486 1.56 -6.37 32.71
CA PRO A 486 1.06 -7.68 33.15
C PRO A 486 -0.14 -7.58 34.10
N ASP A 487 -0.12 -6.61 35.02
CA ASP A 487 -1.16 -6.39 36.02
C ASP A 487 -2.27 -5.42 35.59
N SER A 488 -2.20 -4.92 34.33
CA SER A 488 -3.17 -3.97 33.80
C SER A 488 -4.28 -4.67 33.04
N THR A 489 -5.51 -4.18 33.19
CA THR A 489 -6.65 -4.59 32.37
C THR A 489 -6.81 -3.75 31.10
N LYS A 490 -6.02 -2.66 30.96
CA LYS A 490 -6.13 -1.70 29.87
C LYS A 490 -4.88 -1.62 29.02
N TRP A 491 -5.08 -1.61 27.73
CA TRP A 491 -4.08 -1.21 26.74
C TRP A 491 -3.92 0.31 26.78
N GLN A 492 -2.69 0.80 26.76
CA GLN A 492 -2.36 2.22 26.75
C GLN A 492 -1.50 2.55 25.54
N SER A 493 -1.84 3.65 24.83
CA SER A 493 -0.95 4.14 23.78
C SER A 493 0.27 4.83 24.40
N ARG A 494 1.47 4.43 23.99
CA ARG A 494 2.74 4.94 24.54
C ARG A 494 3.79 5.09 23.44
N ASN A 495 4.72 6.02 23.67
CA ASN A 495 5.96 6.06 22.88
C ASN A 495 6.95 5.04 23.48
N LEU A 496 7.35 4.06 22.69
CA LEU A 496 8.42 3.12 23.00
C LEU A 496 9.78 3.81 22.75
N THR A 497 10.78 3.49 23.59
CA THR A 497 12.09 4.14 23.52
C THR A 497 12.78 3.91 22.18
N SER A 498 12.82 2.67 21.71
CA SER A 498 13.34 2.31 20.38
C SER A 498 12.74 1.02 19.85
N VAL A 499 12.55 0.99 18.54
CA VAL A 499 12.24 -0.23 17.76
C VAL A 499 13.12 -0.20 16.52
N ASN A 500 14.09 -1.10 16.45
CA ASN A 500 15.01 -1.20 15.34
C ASN A 500 14.61 -2.35 14.41
N ALA A 501 14.78 -2.17 13.12
CA ALA A 501 14.52 -3.19 12.11
C ALA A 501 15.76 -3.39 11.25
N LEU A 502 16.16 -4.65 11.04
CA LEU A 502 17.19 -5.08 10.09
C LEU A 502 16.55 -6.01 9.08
N GLY A 503 16.72 -5.74 7.79
CA GLY A 503 16.09 -6.57 6.79
C GLY A 503 16.86 -6.65 5.49
N ALA A 504 16.41 -7.59 4.65
CA ALA A 504 16.91 -7.84 3.31
C ALA A 504 15.75 -8.18 2.38
N ASP A 505 15.75 -7.59 1.19
CA ASP A 505 14.78 -7.86 0.14
C ASP A 505 15.51 -8.29 -1.14
N ILE A 506 14.99 -9.31 -1.80
CA ILE A 506 15.46 -9.82 -3.09
C ILE A 506 14.26 -9.95 -4.01
N ALA A 507 14.35 -9.39 -5.22
CA ALA A 507 13.34 -9.56 -6.26
C ALA A 507 14.02 -9.94 -7.58
N PHE A 508 13.66 -11.10 -8.09
CA PHE A 508 14.16 -11.65 -9.35
C PHE A 508 13.02 -11.83 -10.34
N ASN A 509 13.20 -11.35 -11.57
CA ASN A 509 12.26 -11.53 -12.67
C ASN A 509 13.03 -12.11 -13.86
N TYR A 510 12.48 -13.16 -14.47
CA TYR A 510 12.97 -13.75 -15.71
C TYR A 510 11.87 -13.73 -16.76
N PHE A 511 12.19 -13.24 -17.96
CA PHE A 511 11.29 -13.16 -19.11
C PHE A 511 11.74 -14.19 -20.15
N PHE A 512 10.90 -15.17 -20.39
CA PHE A 512 11.23 -16.22 -21.34
C PHE A 512 10.94 -15.74 -22.78
N GLN A 513 11.85 -16.08 -23.69
CA GLN A 513 11.67 -15.83 -25.11
C GLN A 513 11.42 -17.15 -25.82
N HIS A 514 10.47 -17.19 -26.74
CA HIS A 514 10.16 -18.39 -27.56
C HIS A 514 9.88 -19.66 -26.74
N SER A 515 9.25 -19.53 -25.57
CA SER A 515 8.90 -20.61 -24.66
C SER A 515 7.38 -20.60 -24.39
N PHE A 516 6.85 -21.71 -23.88
CA PHE A 516 5.50 -21.72 -23.32
C PHE A 516 5.42 -20.95 -22.00
N LEU A 517 6.55 -20.79 -21.29
CA LEU A 517 6.67 -19.90 -20.15
C LEU A 517 6.82 -18.47 -20.64
N ASP A 518 6.13 -17.52 -20.03
CA ASP A 518 6.24 -16.09 -20.31
C ASP A 518 7.12 -15.38 -19.27
N LYS A 519 6.84 -15.62 -17.98
CA LYS A 519 7.53 -14.92 -16.90
C LYS A 519 7.64 -15.80 -15.65
N LEU A 520 8.78 -15.67 -14.97
CA LEU A 520 9.02 -16.15 -13.61
C LEU A 520 9.36 -14.94 -12.73
N THR A 521 8.68 -14.80 -11.61
CA THR A 521 9.02 -13.82 -10.57
C THR A 521 9.27 -14.55 -9.27
N ALA A 522 10.40 -14.32 -8.63
CA ALA A 522 10.73 -14.86 -7.31
C ALA A 522 11.13 -13.71 -6.39
N THR A 523 10.53 -13.64 -5.21
CA THR A 523 10.87 -12.65 -4.20
C THR A 523 11.17 -13.31 -2.87
N TYR A 524 12.07 -12.70 -2.11
CA TYR A 524 12.34 -13.07 -0.73
C TYR A 524 12.51 -11.82 0.12
N SER A 525 11.88 -11.80 1.28
CA SER A 525 12.06 -10.76 2.30
C SER A 525 12.40 -11.40 3.62
N TYR A 526 13.41 -10.86 4.27
CA TYR A 526 13.78 -11.16 5.65
C TYR A 526 13.69 -9.91 6.50
N LEU A 527 13.13 -10.05 7.69
CA LEU A 527 13.03 -8.96 8.65
C LEU A 527 13.32 -9.49 10.05
N SER A 528 14.13 -8.76 10.81
CA SER A 528 14.35 -8.94 12.23
C SER A 528 14.12 -7.62 12.95
N MET A 529 13.25 -7.62 13.94
CA MET A 529 12.99 -6.43 14.74
C MET A 529 13.49 -6.63 16.18
N ASP A 530 14.20 -5.62 16.67
CA ASP A 530 14.70 -5.54 18.04
C ASP A 530 14.05 -4.36 18.75
N LYS A 531 13.55 -4.60 19.96
CA LYS A 531 12.93 -3.58 20.79
C LYS A 531 13.67 -3.42 22.11
N ALA A 532 13.89 -2.19 22.49
CA ALA A 532 14.32 -1.86 23.86
C ALA A 532 13.08 -1.60 24.75
N ALA A 533 12.30 -2.64 25.03
CA ALA A 533 11.17 -2.53 25.92
C ALA A 533 10.92 -3.88 26.59
N VAL A 534 11.08 -3.92 27.89
CA VAL A 534 10.90 -5.12 28.73
C VAL A 534 9.74 -4.86 29.69
N GLY A 535 8.88 -5.87 29.87
CA GLY A 535 7.88 -5.86 30.94
C GLY A 535 6.46 -5.47 30.57
N PHE A 536 6.10 -5.43 29.26
CA PHE A 536 4.71 -5.24 28.83
C PHE A 536 4.40 -5.97 27.50
N ASP A 537 3.14 -6.28 27.28
CA ASP A 537 2.64 -6.79 26.00
C ASP A 537 2.54 -5.65 24.98
N SER A 538 2.90 -5.92 23.73
CA SER A 538 2.79 -5.01 22.59
C SER A 538 1.69 -5.49 21.65
N LYS A 539 0.86 -4.59 21.15
CA LYS A 539 -0.29 -4.96 20.31
C LYS A 539 0.06 -5.03 18.83
N TYR A 540 0.95 -4.16 18.35
CA TYR A 540 1.23 -4.01 16.92
C TYR A 540 2.72 -4.04 16.54
N ALA A 541 3.59 -3.43 17.34
CA ALA A 541 4.99 -3.21 16.95
C ALA A 541 5.85 -4.47 16.88
N LEU A 542 5.39 -5.60 17.41
CA LEU A 542 6.18 -6.83 17.53
C LEU A 542 5.60 -8.03 16.80
N ASP A 543 4.46 -7.85 16.19
CA ASP A 543 3.88 -8.81 15.28
C ASP A 543 4.30 -8.39 13.85
N TYR A 544 5.24 -9.11 13.25
CA TYR A 544 5.77 -8.78 11.94
C TYR A 544 6.11 -10.03 11.13
N LEU A 545 6.07 -9.92 9.81
CA LEU A 545 6.42 -10.99 8.90
C LEU A 545 7.95 -11.12 8.84
N LYS A 546 8.49 -12.21 9.41
CA LYS A 546 9.93 -12.47 9.55
C LYS A 546 10.55 -12.98 8.27
N ASN A 547 9.88 -13.92 7.62
CA ASN A 547 10.30 -14.46 6.33
C ASN A 547 9.11 -14.52 5.39
N LYS A 548 9.30 -14.05 4.16
CA LYS A 548 8.33 -14.18 3.08
C LYS A 548 9.02 -14.61 1.80
N VAL A 549 8.49 -15.64 1.15
CA VAL A 549 8.92 -16.07 -0.18
C VAL A 549 7.71 -16.05 -1.08
N THR A 550 7.82 -15.42 -2.25
CA THR A 550 6.78 -15.49 -3.29
C THR A 550 7.39 -15.99 -4.58
N LEU A 551 6.73 -16.95 -5.22
CA LEU A 551 7.11 -17.48 -6.52
C LEU A 551 5.90 -17.42 -7.44
N SER A 552 5.98 -16.64 -8.50
CA SER A 552 4.93 -16.51 -9.51
C SER A 552 5.43 -16.97 -10.87
N VAL A 553 4.64 -17.80 -11.54
CA VAL A 553 4.90 -18.32 -12.89
C VAL A 553 3.74 -17.98 -13.78
N GLN A 554 4.04 -17.39 -14.93
CA GLN A 554 3.07 -17.10 -15.99
C GLN A 554 3.42 -17.90 -17.24
N HIS A 555 2.42 -18.55 -17.84
CA HIS A 555 2.65 -19.34 -19.03
C HIS A 555 1.44 -19.35 -19.97
N LYS A 556 1.72 -19.61 -21.24
CA LYS A 556 0.70 -19.85 -22.26
C LYS A 556 0.29 -21.32 -22.22
N ILE A 557 -1.01 -21.55 -22.24
CA ILE A 557 -1.58 -22.87 -22.48
C ILE A 557 -1.86 -23.04 -23.99
N TRP A 558 -2.43 -21.98 -24.60
CA TRP A 558 -2.76 -21.90 -26.03
C TRP A 558 -2.79 -20.41 -26.44
N ASN A 559 -2.99 -20.09 -27.73
CA ASN A 559 -2.91 -18.74 -28.28
C ASN A 559 -3.55 -17.62 -27.46
N LYS A 560 -4.76 -17.83 -26.93
CA LYS A 560 -5.52 -16.88 -26.16
C LYS A 560 -5.69 -17.28 -24.69
N LEU A 561 -5.22 -18.46 -24.35
CA LEU A 561 -5.37 -19.05 -23.01
C LEU A 561 -4.01 -19.05 -22.30
N SER A 562 -3.94 -18.36 -21.21
CA SER A 562 -2.78 -18.30 -20.31
C SER A 562 -3.14 -18.75 -18.90
N ALA A 563 -2.13 -19.10 -18.12
CA ALA A 563 -2.29 -19.32 -16.69
C ALA A 563 -1.19 -18.62 -15.92
N SER A 564 -1.52 -18.21 -14.71
CA SER A 564 -0.58 -17.72 -13.72
C SER A 564 -0.78 -18.45 -12.40
N TRP A 565 0.33 -18.76 -11.76
CA TRP A 565 0.37 -19.46 -10.47
C TRP A 565 1.24 -18.67 -9.53
N THR A 566 0.77 -18.44 -8.30
CA THR A 566 1.54 -17.75 -7.27
C THR A 566 1.54 -18.60 -6.01
N GLY A 567 2.72 -19.07 -5.62
CA GLY A 567 3.00 -19.69 -4.34
C GLY A 567 3.58 -18.67 -3.38
N SER A 568 3.07 -18.58 -2.15
CA SER A 568 3.61 -17.71 -1.11
C SER A 568 3.81 -18.47 0.19
N TYR A 569 5.01 -18.35 0.77
CA TYR A 569 5.35 -18.84 2.10
C TYR A 569 5.50 -17.63 3.04
N SER A 570 4.86 -17.69 4.19
CA SER A 570 4.85 -16.65 5.21
C SER A 570 5.20 -17.23 6.58
N ASP A 571 6.19 -16.63 7.25
CA ASP A 571 6.64 -16.96 8.60
C ASP A 571 6.61 -15.69 9.44
N ARG A 572 5.65 -15.61 10.36
CA ARG A 572 5.38 -14.44 11.20
C ARG A 572 5.97 -14.63 12.59
N ALA A 573 6.68 -13.62 13.07
CA ALA A 573 7.06 -13.49 14.49
C ALA A 573 5.88 -12.92 15.28
N GLY A 574 5.85 -13.21 16.58
CA GLY A 574 4.82 -12.73 17.49
C GLY A 574 3.86 -13.84 17.93
N GLN A 575 2.92 -13.46 18.78
CA GLN A 575 1.95 -14.34 19.40
C GLN A 575 0.58 -13.70 19.42
N TYR A 576 -0.45 -14.51 19.45
CA TYR A 576 -1.81 -14.04 19.68
C TYR A 576 -2.47 -14.81 20.84
N THR A 577 -3.46 -14.20 21.46
CA THR A 577 -4.22 -14.85 22.52
C THR A 577 -5.28 -15.78 21.92
N ASP A 578 -5.26 -17.05 22.30
CA ASP A 578 -6.38 -17.96 22.05
C ASP A 578 -7.51 -17.65 23.03
N PHE A 579 -8.60 -17.14 22.52
CA PHE A 579 -9.73 -16.69 23.33
C PHE A 579 -10.57 -17.84 23.91
N THR A 580 -10.31 -19.08 23.48
CA THR A 580 -10.99 -20.27 24.08
C THR A 580 -10.42 -20.65 25.44
N ASN A 581 -9.14 -20.40 25.66
CA ASN A 581 -8.43 -20.80 26.87
C ASN A 581 -7.53 -19.72 27.50
N GLY A 582 -7.39 -18.55 26.81
CA GLY A 582 -6.57 -17.42 27.27
C GLY A 582 -5.07 -17.59 27.06
N ASN A 583 -4.62 -18.66 26.44
CA ASN A 583 -3.19 -18.92 26.22
C ASN A 583 -2.63 -18.09 25.05
N LEU A 584 -1.35 -17.75 25.15
CA LEU A 584 -0.60 -17.18 24.03
C LEU A 584 -0.17 -18.30 23.08
N ILE A 585 -0.44 -18.13 21.80
CA ILE A 585 -0.08 -19.07 20.73
C ILE A 585 0.83 -18.36 19.74
N ASP A 586 1.95 -19.00 19.37
CA ASP A 586 2.84 -18.54 18.31
C ASP A 586 2.15 -18.65 16.93
N TYR A 587 2.36 -17.66 16.05
CA TYR A 587 1.97 -17.80 14.66
C TYR A 587 2.69 -18.96 14.01
N LYS A 588 1.96 -19.77 13.26
CA LYS A 588 2.53 -20.89 12.50
C LYS A 588 2.85 -20.44 11.08
N PRO A 589 4.02 -20.80 10.53
CA PRO A 589 4.30 -20.58 9.12
C PRO A 589 3.28 -21.31 8.24
N TYR A 590 2.94 -20.70 7.11
CA TYR A 590 2.00 -21.30 6.16
C TYR A 590 2.45 -21.08 4.72
N PHE A 591 1.93 -21.93 3.84
CA PHE A 591 2.14 -21.84 2.40
C PHE A 591 0.78 -21.80 1.69
N LEU A 592 0.60 -20.82 0.79
CA LEU A 592 -0.58 -20.67 -0.06
C LEU A 592 -0.19 -20.87 -1.52
N LEU A 593 -1.09 -21.49 -2.29
CA LEU A 593 -1.00 -21.59 -3.74
C LEU A 593 -2.27 -21.01 -4.34
N ASN A 594 -2.11 -19.98 -5.19
CA ASN A 594 -3.18 -19.32 -5.92
C ASN A 594 -2.95 -19.48 -7.43
N GLY A 595 -4.01 -19.51 -8.22
CA GLY A 595 -3.92 -19.62 -9.66
C GLY A 595 -5.03 -18.88 -10.39
N ARG A 596 -4.70 -18.34 -11.57
CA ARG A 596 -5.65 -17.75 -12.54
C ARG A 596 -5.47 -18.42 -13.88
N ILE A 597 -6.58 -18.80 -14.51
CA ILE A 597 -6.64 -19.14 -15.93
C ILE A 597 -7.35 -17.97 -16.61
N LEU A 598 -6.75 -17.45 -17.68
CA LEU A 598 -7.24 -16.28 -18.42
C LEU A 598 -7.34 -16.61 -19.90
N TRP A 599 -8.54 -16.52 -20.45
CA TRP A 599 -8.78 -16.42 -21.89
C TRP A 599 -8.85 -14.95 -22.26
N ASN A 600 -7.89 -14.46 -23.06
CA ASN A 600 -7.82 -13.07 -23.50
C ASN A 600 -8.12 -12.97 -24.99
N ASP A 601 -9.21 -12.28 -25.33
CA ASP A 601 -9.63 -11.99 -26.69
C ASP A 601 -9.72 -10.48 -26.93
N LYS A 602 -9.84 -10.07 -28.20
CA LYS A 602 -9.99 -8.66 -28.58
C LYS A 602 -11.22 -8.01 -27.94
N HIS A 603 -12.32 -8.75 -27.83
CA HIS A 603 -13.62 -8.25 -27.40
C HIS A 603 -14.03 -8.70 -26.00
N PHE A 604 -13.43 -9.74 -25.46
CA PHE A 604 -13.73 -10.21 -24.12
C PHE A 604 -12.56 -10.95 -23.48
N ASP A 605 -12.51 -10.92 -22.16
CA ASP A 605 -11.69 -11.79 -21.33
C ASP A 605 -12.61 -12.69 -20.50
N ILE A 606 -12.21 -13.94 -20.32
CA ILE A 606 -12.84 -14.85 -19.35
C ILE A 606 -11.73 -15.28 -18.39
N PHE A 607 -11.97 -15.17 -17.10
CA PHE A 607 -11.01 -15.60 -16.10
C PHE A 607 -11.65 -16.53 -15.07
N ALA A 608 -10.83 -17.42 -14.53
CA ALA A 608 -11.16 -18.27 -13.40
C ALA A 608 -9.99 -18.26 -12.41
N ASP A 609 -10.29 -17.90 -11.17
CA ASP A 609 -9.35 -17.86 -10.06
C ASP A 609 -9.63 -19.00 -9.09
N ALA A 610 -8.56 -19.61 -8.59
CA ALA A 610 -8.58 -20.52 -7.48
C ALA A 610 -7.58 -20.00 -6.42
N ASN A 611 -8.07 -19.69 -5.24
CA ASN A 611 -7.26 -19.19 -4.14
C ASN A 611 -7.16 -20.25 -3.05
N ASN A 612 -5.99 -20.27 -2.36
CA ASN A 612 -5.68 -21.26 -1.34
C ASN A 612 -6.00 -22.68 -1.79
N ILE A 613 -5.47 -23.07 -2.97
CA ILE A 613 -5.75 -24.35 -3.65
C ILE A 613 -5.43 -25.55 -2.74
N LEU A 614 -4.42 -25.42 -1.88
CA LEU A 614 -4.02 -26.47 -0.94
C LEU A 614 -4.92 -26.55 0.31
N ASN A 615 -5.92 -25.68 0.41
CA ASN A 615 -6.83 -25.56 1.54
C ASN A 615 -6.10 -25.44 2.90
N THR A 616 -5.02 -24.66 2.92
CA THR A 616 -4.22 -24.41 4.12
C THR A 616 -5.03 -23.58 5.11
N SER A 617 -5.10 -24.00 6.37
CA SER A 617 -5.66 -23.20 7.47
C SER A 617 -4.59 -22.26 7.98
N TYR A 618 -4.88 -20.95 7.98
CA TYR A 618 -3.93 -19.91 8.40
C TYR A 618 -4.64 -18.71 9.02
N ALA A 619 -3.89 -17.89 9.72
CA ALA A 619 -4.32 -16.62 10.29
C ALA A 619 -3.23 -15.57 10.09
N ASP A 620 -3.62 -14.37 9.63
CA ASP A 620 -2.73 -13.22 9.45
C ASP A 620 -2.76 -12.27 10.64
N PHE A 621 -3.88 -12.22 11.33
CA PHE A 621 -4.11 -11.35 12.48
C PHE A 621 -4.84 -12.09 13.59
N GLY A 622 -4.22 -12.16 14.77
CA GLY A 622 -4.79 -12.86 15.91
C GLY A 622 -5.14 -14.31 15.58
N GLY A 623 -6.19 -14.84 16.14
CA GLY A 623 -6.72 -16.17 15.83
C GLY A 623 -7.76 -16.17 14.71
N LEU A 624 -7.92 -15.09 13.93
CA LEU A 624 -8.92 -14.99 12.87
C LEU A 624 -8.52 -15.86 11.67
N THR A 625 -9.14 -17.04 11.57
CA THR A 625 -8.91 -17.97 10.46
C THR A 625 -9.34 -17.33 9.14
N GLN A 626 -8.46 -17.37 8.16
CA GLN A 626 -8.69 -16.88 6.81
C GLN A 626 -9.40 -17.94 5.93
N PRO A 627 -9.98 -17.54 4.76
CA PRO A 627 -10.70 -18.47 3.90
C PRO A 627 -9.86 -19.67 3.46
N GLY A 628 -10.45 -20.87 3.48
CA GLY A 628 -9.93 -22.04 2.81
C GLY A 628 -9.96 -21.91 1.29
N ILE A 629 -9.91 -23.03 0.57
CA ILE A 629 -10.01 -23.03 -0.89
C ILE A 629 -11.28 -22.30 -1.35
N ASN A 630 -11.10 -21.38 -2.30
CA ASN A 630 -12.20 -20.61 -2.87
C ASN A 630 -11.96 -20.30 -4.35
N PHE A 631 -13.03 -20.07 -5.09
CA PHE A 631 -13.03 -19.88 -6.52
C PHE A 631 -13.78 -18.61 -6.89
N ASN A 632 -13.34 -17.98 -7.99
CA ASN A 632 -14.06 -16.88 -8.61
C ASN A 632 -13.96 -16.99 -10.13
N VAL A 633 -15.04 -16.75 -10.85
CA VAL A 633 -15.10 -16.76 -12.32
C VAL A 633 -15.70 -15.44 -12.79
N GLY A 634 -15.17 -14.90 -13.86
CA GLY A 634 -15.70 -13.66 -14.42
C GLY A 634 -15.50 -13.53 -15.92
N VAL A 635 -16.29 -12.63 -16.50
CA VAL A 635 -16.19 -12.22 -17.89
C VAL A 635 -16.09 -10.69 -17.95
N ARG A 636 -15.16 -10.20 -18.75
CA ARG A 636 -14.98 -8.78 -19.06
C ARG A 636 -15.18 -8.56 -20.56
N MET A 637 -16.16 -7.76 -20.92
CA MET A 637 -16.39 -7.30 -22.29
C MET A 637 -15.59 -6.02 -22.53
N LYS A 638 -15.02 -5.88 -23.76
CA LYS A 638 -14.19 -4.76 -24.22
C LYS A 638 -14.77 -4.23 -25.52
N LEU A 639 -15.23 -2.98 -25.54
CA LEU A 639 -15.89 -2.31 -26.67
C LEU A 639 -15.12 -1.05 -27.09
#